data_1447926c52f8f6667e39ede01cc2ea26
#
_entry.id   1447926c52f8f6667e39ede01cc2ea26
#
_cell.length_a   1.000
_cell.length_b   1.000
_cell.length_c   1.000
_cell.angle_alpha   90.00
_cell.angle_beta   90.00
_cell.angle_gamma   90.00
#
_symmetry.space_group_name_H-M   'P 1'
#
loop_
_entity.id
_entity.type
_entity.pdbx_description
1 polymer ?
#
loop_
_entity_poly.entity_id
_entity_poly.type
_entity_poly.pdbx_seq_one_letter_code
_entity_poly.pdbx_strand_id
1 'polypeptide(L)'
;YAQLVLNAEGSLSNLTNTTFYHEIQIQEFRRPEFEVSARNETTGPYFVGDHAILAVEAKYFAGGALPNAETNWWVTSTEINYQPPNWPDFNFGSWTPWWWYYDMGYGEGLTGESFSSVTDATGTHYLRLDFDEGGEPSPVSVVAEATVMDVNRQAWTGTTSLIVHPANLYVGLHSERYFVERGTPLEIELIVTDLDGEPISDRPITVEAARMEWQSQGGWHEAKVDVQVCETVSEAEPVTCTFETPVGGQYQITATITDELGRANQSQFTRWVSGGQQPPSREVEQEEVTLIPDKETYQPGDVAEILVQTPFTPAEGLLTVSRSGILYTERFVIDEGTITLRVPIKDGHIPNLHIQVDVVGAAPRVDDQGATVKDAPPRPAYASGQLNLSIPPLTRTLELDATLRADEIEPGGRTTLSIVLKDADGEPVANAELAVDVVDEAILALTNYQLSDPVSVFYSERGSELSSFYGRSSIILTDPLALAAAARAGGELAVQATSTANKAFGLGGADEMMAEAPMAAPAAEAEMMMDGDRSSGSAPVPIRVRSDFNPLATFAAEVQTDARGRATVSIKVPDNLTRYRVMIVAVDSQGNQFGSAEANLTARLPLMVRPSAPRFLNFGDRFELPVVLQNQTDEPIEVDVAVETTNITLTENAGQRVTIPANDRIEVRFPAATEMAGTARFQIAAVSGNYADAATVELPVYTPATTEAFATYGVVDNGAVAQPVAAPTNVFPQFGGLEIQTSSTALQALTDAVLYLSAYPFECTEQLSSRVLGIAALRDVLTAFEAEGLPSATEMEASVQRDVTRLEGIQNYDGGFPYWRRGQESIPFNTIHVAHALQRAKLKGFDVPEQMQAQVLNYLRDIENYYPYWYSEQTRRTLSSY
;
A
#
# COMPACT_ATOMS: atom_id res chain seq x y z
N TYR A 1 -0.06 -15.45 -0.87
CA TYR A 1 0.99 -14.44 -0.68
C TYR A 1 2.36 -15.08 -0.70
N ALA A 2 3.35 -14.41 -1.30
CA ALA A 2 4.76 -14.73 -1.13
C ALA A 2 5.43 -13.55 -0.41
N GLN A 3 6.43 -13.83 0.41
CA GLN A 3 7.17 -12.80 1.13
C GLN A 3 8.64 -12.85 0.71
N LEU A 4 9.14 -11.76 0.18
CA LEU A 4 10.57 -11.55 -0.01
C LEU A 4 11.16 -11.07 1.33
N VAL A 5 12.19 -11.74 1.78
CA VAL A 5 12.92 -11.38 3.00
C VAL A 5 14.33 -10.98 2.61
N LEU A 6 14.65 -9.71 2.79
CA LEU A 6 15.98 -9.17 2.55
C LEU A 6 16.72 -9.05 3.88
N ASN A 7 17.79 -9.79 4.05
CA ASN A 7 18.65 -9.70 5.23
C ASN A 7 19.95 -8.97 4.83
N ALA A 8 20.19 -7.82 5.45
CA ALA A 8 21.46 -7.13 5.29
C ALA A 8 22.49 -7.75 6.26
N GLU A 9 23.43 -8.54 5.72
CA GLU A 9 24.54 -9.09 6.47
C GLU A 9 25.76 -8.19 6.32
N GLY A 10 26.25 -7.61 7.41
CA GLY A 10 27.46 -6.79 7.41
C GLY A 10 27.59 -5.91 8.65
N SER A 11 28.75 -5.33 8.85
CA SER A 11 29.07 -4.43 9.97
C SER A 11 28.61 -2.98 9.71
N LEU A 12 27.41 -2.79 9.15
CA LEU A 12 26.83 -1.45 9.04
C LEU A 12 26.29 -1.07 10.42
N SER A 13 27.14 -0.42 11.21
CA SER A 13 26.90 -0.05 12.61
C SER A 13 25.70 0.92 12.81
N ASN A 14 25.07 1.36 11.75
CA ASN A 14 24.00 2.37 11.78
C ASN A 14 22.62 1.82 11.36
N LEU A 15 22.50 0.53 11.00
CA LEU A 15 21.20 -0.08 10.72
C LEU A 15 20.60 -0.64 12.00
N THR A 16 19.51 -0.06 12.45
CA THR A 16 18.72 -0.54 13.60
C THR A 16 17.88 -1.77 13.24
N ASN A 17 17.55 -1.94 11.97
CA ASN A 17 16.86 -3.10 11.45
C ASN A 17 17.62 -3.65 10.21
N THR A 18 18.00 -4.92 10.26
CA THR A 18 18.75 -5.61 9.20
C THR A 18 17.87 -6.52 8.34
N THR A 19 16.59 -6.64 8.64
CA THR A 19 15.67 -7.50 7.92
C THR A 19 14.49 -6.68 7.39
N PHE A 20 14.31 -6.72 6.09
CA PHE A 20 13.19 -6.06 5.39
C PHE A 20 12.30 -7.12 4.76
N TYR A 21 11.00 -6.90 4.82
CA TYR A 21 9.97 -7.78 4.28
C TYR A 21 9.23 -7.06 3.16
N HIS A 22 9.04 -7.75 2.06
CA HIS A 22 8.16 -7.32 0.98
C HIS A 22 7.17 -8.42 0.66
N GLU A 23 5.89 -8.14 0.75
CA GLU A 23 4.83 -9.10 0.45
C GLU A 23 4.43 -9.01 -1.01
N ILE A 24 4.38 -10.17 -1.68
CA ILE A 24 3.90 -10.30 -3.04
C ILE A 24 2.59 -11.07 -3.01
N GLN A 25 1.56 -10.48 -3.57
CA GLN A 25 0.30 -11.15 -3.74
C GLN A 25 0.34 -12.03 -5.00
N ILE A 26 0.21 -13.34 -4.81
CA ILE A 26 0.08 -14.30 -5.90
C ILE A 26 -1.39 -14.69 -5.95
N GLN A 27 -2.10 -14.22 -6.98
CA GLN A 27 -3.50 -14.56 -7.17
C GLN A 27 -3.82 -14.66 -8.66
N GLU A 28 -4.83 -15.43 -8.97
CA GLU A 28 -5.41 -15.41 -10.29
C GLU A 28 -6.14 -14.09 -10.48
N PHE A 29 -5.88 -13.40 -11.58
CA PHE A 29 -6.60 -12.20 -11.93
C PHE A 29 -7.37 -12.40 -13.23
N ARG A 30 -8.55 -11.81 -13.32
CA ARG A 30 -9.30 -11.68 -14.55
C ARG A 30 -8.99 -10.32 -15.16
N ARG A 31 -8.57 -10.30 -16.42
CA ARG A 31 -8.42 -9.02 -17.10
C ARG A 31 -9.78 -8.32 -17.14
N PRO A 32 -9.84 -7.02 -16.84
CA PRO A 32 -11.06 -6.26 -17.00
C PRO A 32 -11.57 -6.37 -18.44
N GLU A 33 -12.85 -6.63 -18.62
CA GLU A 33 -13.46 -6.71 -19.95
C GLU A 33 -13.93 -5.36 -20.46
N PHE A 34 -14.23 -4.43 -19.55
CA PHE A 34 -14.68 -3.07 -19.84
C PHE A 34 -14.01 -2.06 -18.92
N GLU A 35 -13.96 -0.83 -19.38
CA GLU A 35 -13.52 0.34 -18.62
C GLU A 35 -14.73 1.20 -18.24
N VAL A 36 -14.61 1.89 -17.13
CA VAL A 36 -15.56 2.88 -16.66
C VAL A 36 -14.81 4.20 -16.47
N SER A 37 -15.26 5.23 -17.15
CA SER A 37 -14.72 6.58 -17.02
C SER A 37 -15.82 7.55 -16.57
N ALA A 38 -15.51 8.40 -15.60
CA ALA A 38 -16.37 9.49 -15.20
C ALA A 38 -15.74 10.83 -15.59
N ARG A 39 -16.58 11.80 -15.97
CA ARG A 39 -16.13 13.13 -16.39
C ARG A 39 -17.17 14.18 -16.06
N ASN A 40 -16.71 15.42 -16.01
CA ASN A 40 -17.58 16.58 -15.94
C ASN A 40 -18.02 16.94 -17.38
N GLU A 41 -19.32 16.93 -17.62
CA GLU A 41 -19.89 17.25 -18.94
C GLU A 41 -20.07 18.77 -19.10
N THR A 42 -20.38 19.47 -18.02
CA THR A 42 -20.39 20.94 -17.96
C THR A 42 -18.99 21.46 -17.69
N THR A 43 -18.64 22.58 -18.30
CA THR A 43 -17.32 23.22 -18.10
C THR A 43 -17.38 24.14 -16.88
N GLY A 44 -16.43 24.02 -15.94
CA GLY A 44 -16.26 24.94 -14.82
C GLY A 44 -15.76 26.35 -15.23
N PRO A 45 -15.54 27.26 -14.28
CA PRO A 45 -15.66 27.08 -12.84
C PRO A 45 -17.11 26.98 -12.37
N TYR A 46 -17.33 26.23 -11.27
CA TYR A 46 -18.65 26.07 -10.65
C TYR A 46 -18.74 26.92 -9.41
N PHE A 47 -19.90 27.53 -9.19
CA PHE A 47 -20.17 28.38 -8.03
C PHE A 47 -21.37 27.90 -7.24
N VAL A 48 -21.45 28.34 -6.00
CA VAL A 48 -22.64 28.17 -5.15
C VAL A 48 -23.85 28.74 -5.87
N GLY A 49 -24.96 27.98 -5.91
CA GLY A 49 -26.17 28.30 -6.67
C GLY A 49 -26.19 27.83 -8.13
N ASP A 50 -25.06 27.34 -8.66
CA ASP A 50 -24.97 26.73 -9.99
C ASP A 50 -25.30 25.23 -9.96
N HIS A 51 -25.08 24.55 -11.06
CA HIS A 51 -25.18 23.11 -11.16
C HIS A 51 -24.07 22.51 -12.06
N ALA A 52 -23.77 21.23 -11.86
CA ALA A 52 -22.93 20.46 -12.76
C ALA A 52 -23.69 19.26 -13.34
N ILE A 53 -23.37 18.91 -14.58
CA ILE A 53 -23.74 17.62 -15.16
C ILE A 53 -22.50 16.76 -15.23
N LEU A 54 -22.55 15.60 -14.59
CA LEU A 54 -21.52 14.57 -14.61
C LEU A 54 -21.96 13.46 -15.57
N ALA A 55 -21.01 12.83 -16.23
CA ALA A 55 -21.27 11.66 -17.07
C ALA A 55 -20.37 10.52 -16.64
N VAL A 56 -20.93 9.31 -16.59
CA VAL A 56 -20.16 8.06 -16.53
C VAL A 56 -20.35 7.31 -17.83
N GLU A 57 -19.30 6.80 -18.39
CA GLU A 57 -19.29 6.03 -19.62
C GLU A 57 -18.64 4.67 -19.38
N ALA A 58 -19.31 3.59 -19.75
CA ALA A 58 -18.82 2.23 -19.69
C ALA A 58 -18.70 1.63 -21.10
N LYS A 59 -17.50 1.15 -21.44
CA LYS A 59 -17.18 0.58 -22.74
C LYS A 59 -16.38 -0.70 -22.58
N TYR A 60 -16.66 -1.72 -23.37
CA TYR A 60 -15.79 -2.88 -23.45
C TYR A 60 -14.42 -2.50 -24.04
N PHE A 61 -13.34 -3.05 -23.48
CA PHE A 61 -11.99 -2.86 -24.04
C PHE A 61 -11.89 -3.37 -25.50
N ALA A 62 -12.68 -4.38 -25.83
CA ALA A 62 -12.78 -4.90 -27.19
C ALA A 62 -13.58 -4.00 -28.13
N GLY A 63 -14.21 -2.95 -27.63
CA GLY A 63 -15.09 -2.03 -28.38
C GLY A 63 -16.58 -2.31 -28.09
N GLY A 64 -17.36 -1.25 -28.21
CA GLY A 64 -18.80 -1.27 -27.95
C GLY A 64 -19.18 -0.76 -26.57
N ALA A 65 -20.31 -0.09 -26.52
CA ALA A 65 -20.92 0.45 -25.32
C ALA A 65 -21.43 -0.68 -24.41
N LEU A 66 -21.59 -0.38 -23.14
CA LEU A 66 -22.24 -1.24 -22.14
C LEU A 66 -23.65 -0.71 -21.85
N PRO A 67 -24.67 -1.01 -22.68
CA PRO A 67 -26.00 -0.47 -22.53
C PRO A 67 -26.79 -1.19 -21.43
N ASN A 68 -27.72 -0.46 -20.79
CA ASN A 68 -28.57 -0.95 -19.70
C ASN A 68 -27.80 -1.58 -18.51
N ALA A 69 -26.56 -1.19 -18.29
CA ALA A 69 -25.77 -1.63 -17.17
C ALA A 69 -26.20 -0.90 -15.89
N GLU A 70 -26.31 -1.63 -14.80
CA GLU A 70 -26.63 -1.04 -13.49
C GLU A 70 -25.52 -0.06 -13.10
N THR A 71 -25.92 1.16 -12.72
CA THR A 71 -25.01 2.26 -12.40
C THR A 71 -25.39 2.83 -11.04
N ASN A 72 -24.43 2.86 -10.12
CA ASN A 72 -24.60 3.42 -8.77
C ASN A 72 -23.58 4.55 -8.58
N TRP A 73 -24.09 5.76 -8.31
CA TRP A 73 -23.30 6.90 -7.94
C TRP A 73 -23.23 7.05 -6.42
N TRP A 74 -22.05 7.42 -5.96
CA TRP A 74 -21.79 7.88 -4.60
C TRP A 74 -21.14 9.24 -4.69
N VAL A 75 -21.81 10.27 -4.15
CA VAL A 75 -21.35 11.66 -4.22
C VAL A 75 -21.07 12.14 -2.82
N THR A 76 -19.84 12.62 -2.58
CA THR A 76 -19.41 13.19 -1.32
C THR A 76 -18.96 14.62 -1.51
N SER A 77 -19.20 15.45 -0.50
CA SER A 77 -18.76 16.84 -0.48
C SER A 77 -17.93 17.10 0.79
N THR A 78 -16.84 17.85 0.63
CA THR A 78 -15.93 18.20 1.72
C THR A 78 -15.46 19.63 1.55
N GLU A 79 -15.49 20.42 2.61
CA GLU A 79 -14.86 21.74 2.60
C GLU A 79 -13.35 21.60 2.42
N ILE A 80 -12.80 22.46 1.57
CA ILE A 80 -11.39 22.49 1.25
C ILE A 80 -10.86 23.92 1.28
N ASN A 81 -9.57 24.07 1.30
CA ASN A 81 -8.91 25.30 0.95
C ASN A 81 -8.55 25.27 -0.54
N TYR A 82 -8.87 26.33 -1.25
CA TYR A 82 -8.42 26.54 -2.63
C TYR A 82 -7.24 27.47 -2.64
N GLN A 83 -6.14 27.06 -3.22
CA GLN A 83 -4.92 27.84 -3.36
C GLN A 83 -4.82 28.38 -4.78
N PRO A 84 -5.11 29.66 -5.02
CA PRO A 84 -4.88 30.28 -6.31
C PRO A 84 -3.41 30.16 -6.75
N PRO A 85 -3.13 29.97 -8.05
CA PRO A 85 -1.76 29.96 -8.56
C PRO A 85 -0.97 31.24 -8.20
N ASN A 86 0.36 31.15 -8.24
CA ASN A 86 1.32 32.26 -8.06
C ASN A 86 1.48 32.83 -6.63
N TRP A 87 0.70 32.37 -5.65
CA TRP A 87 0.71 32.90 -4.27
C TRP A 87 0.92 31.79 -3.22
N PRO A 88 2.02 31.00 -3.28
CA PRO A 88 2.21 29.85 -2.38
C PRO A 88 2.43 30.26 -0.92
N ASP A 89 2.90 31.49 -0.64
CA ASP A 89 3.18 31.98 0.71
C ASP A 89 1.95 32.58 1.41
N PHE A 90 0.83 32.72 0.69
CA PHE A 90 -0.42 33.23 1.23
C PHE A 90 -1.38 32.11 1.60
N ASN A 91 -2.07 32.25 2.71
CA ASN A 91 -3.12 31.35 3.15
C ASN A 91 -4.47 31.81 2.59
N PHE A 92 -5.13 30.95 1.83
CA PHE A 92 -6.49 31.15 1.35
C PHE A 92 -7.42 30.15 2.04
N GLY A 93 -8.55 30.63 2.58
CA GLY A 93 -9.45 29.82 3.40
C GLY A 93 -9.00 29.71 4.86
N SER A 94 -9.38 28.65 5.54
CA SER A 94 -9.12 28.46 6.97
C SER A 94 -7.80 27.74 7.20
N TRP A 95 -6.89 28.39 7.93
CA TRP A 95 -5.64 27.79 8.34
C TRP A 95 -5.74 27.23 9.76
N THR A 96 -5.32 25.98 9.94
CA THR A 96 -5.23 25.31 11.24
C THR A 96 -3.77 25.03 11.56
N PRO A 97 -3.31 25.24 12.79
CA PRO A 97 -1.95 24.90 13.20
C PRO A 97 -1.66 23.43 12.95
N TRP A 98 -0.66 23.11 12.13
CA TRP A 98 -0.29 21.73 11.79
C TRP A 98 0.22 20.94 13.02
N TRP A 99 0.68 21.60 14.07
CA TRP A 99 1.11 20.94 15.32
C TRP A 99 -0.03 20.57 16.26
N TRP A 100 -1.30 20.96 15.95
CA TRP A 100 -2.50 20.54 16.70
C TRP A 100 -3.07 19.21 16.22
N TYR A 101 -2.43 18.56 15.26
CA TYR A 101 -2.96 17.39 14.54
C TYR A 101 -3.21 16.14 15.42
N TYR A 102 -2.70 16.12 16.64
CA TYR A 102 -2.89 14.98 17.55
C TYR A 102 -4.23 14.96 18.28
N ASP A 103 -5.03 16.02 18.25
CA ASP A 103 -6.30 16.13 18.98
C ASP A 103 -7.56 16.20 18.09
N MET A 104 -7.42 16.13 16.80
CA MET A 104 -8.55 16.04 15.88
C MET A 104 -9.04 14.59 15.87
N GLY A 105 -9.98 14.27 16.75
CA GLY A 105 -10.80 13.06 16.66
C GLY A 105 -11.32 12.90 15.23
N TYR A 106 -11.34 11.65 14.75
CA TYR A 106 -11.87 11.26 13.45
C TYR A 106 -13.04 12.13 13.05
N GLY A 107 -12.86 12.93 11.98
CA GLY A 107 -13.84 13.86 11.49
C GLY A 107 -15.22 13.22 11.35
N GLU A 108 -16.25 14.00 11.56
CA GLU A 108 -17.64 13.61 11.36
C GLU A 108 -17.75 12.90 10.00
N GLY A 109 -18.36 11.71 10.02
CA GLY A 109 -18.37 10.82 8.86
C GLY A 109 -18.85 11.56 7.61
N LEU A 110 -18.14 11.38 6.49
CA LEU A 110 -18.47 11.95 5.20
C LEU A 110 -19.97 11.74 4.92
N THR A 111 -20.71 12.82 4.82
CA THR A 111 -22.10 12.77 4.36
C THR A 111 -22.09 12.59 2.85
N GLY A 112 -22.54 11.43 2.39
CA GLY A 112 -22.60 11.12 0.97
C GLY A 112 -24.03 10.86 0.53
N GLU A 113 -24.33 11.20 -0.72
CA GLU A 113 -25.58 10.91 -1.40
C GLU A 113 -25.38 9.80 -2.42
N SER A 114 -26.35 8.88 -2.53
CA SER A 114 -26.30 7.78 -3.50
C SER A 114 -27.44 7.90 -4.52
N PHE A 115 -27.10 7.64 -5.78
CA PHE A 115 -28.07 7.65 -6.89
C PHE A 115 -27.91 6.37 -7.71
N SER A 116 -29.01 5.66 -7.97
CA SER A 116 -29.00 4.43 -8.76
C SER A 116 -29.75 4.63 -10.08
N SER A 117 -29.20 4.13 -11.16
CA SER A 117 -29.74 4.22 -12.51
C SER A 117 -29.18 3.11 -13.42
N VAL A 118 -29.36 3.26 -14.73
CA VAL A 118 -28.75 2.40 -15.74
C VAL A 118 -28.18 3.25 -16.87
N THR A 119 -27.16 2.70 -17.56
CA THR A 119 -26.59 3.31 -18.74
C THR A 119 -27.58 3.30 -19.92
N ASP A 120 -27.50 4.28 -20.78
CA ASP A 120 -28.26 4.38 -22.01
C ASP A 120 -27.72 3.46 -23.14
N ALA A 121 -28.21 3.58 -24.34
CA ALA A 121 -27.81 2.80 -25.52
C ALA A 121 -26.34 3.05 -25.92
N THR A 122 -25.75 4.15 -25.51
CA THR A 122 -24.36 4.53 -25.76
C THR A 122 -23.43 4.10 -24.61
N GLY A 123 -23.93 3.42 -23.55
CA GLY A 123 -23.20 3.04 -22.37
C GLY A 123 -22.92 4.20 -21.40
N THR A 124 -23.69 5.29 -21.54
CA THR A 124 -23.50 6.51 -20.75
C THR A 124 -24.68 6.74 -19.80
N HIS A 125 -24.40 7.30 -18.62
CA HIS A 125 -25.43 7.83 -17.73
C HIS A 125 -25.01 9.23 -17.27
N TYR A 126 -25.97 10.16 -17.21
CA TYR A 126 -25.77 11.54 -16.79
C TYR A 126 -26.43 11.79 -15.44
N LEU A 127 -25.65 12.42 -14.53
CA LEU A 127 -26.11 12.86 -13.21
C LEU A 127 -26.04 14.39 -13.13
N ARG A 128 -27.14 15.04 -12.75
CA ARG A 128 -27.17 16.46 -12.43
C ARG A 128 -27.01 16.64 -10.92
N LEU A 129 -26.07 17.52 -10.52
CA LEU A 129 -25.88 17.98 -9.16
C LEU A 129 -26.18 19.48 -9.12
N ASP A 130 -27.09 19.89 -8.25
CA ASP A 130 -27.37 21.29 -7.96
C ASP A 130 -26.65 21.70 -6.68
N PHE A 131 -26.01 22.88 -6.66
CA PHE A 131 -25.23 23.37 -5.52
C PHE A 131 -26.05 24.37 -4.72
N ASP A 132 -26.26 24.10 -3.43
CA ASP A 132 -27.09 24.94 -2.55
C ASP A 132 -26.49 26.33 -2.32
N GLU A 133 -27.33 27.36 -2.21
CA GLU A 133 -26.94 28.78 -1.96
C GLU A 133 -26.56 29.08 -0.50
N GLY A 134 -26.55 28.12 0.41
CA GLY A 134 -26.51 28.34 1.88
C GLY A 134 -25.27 27.85 2.62
N GLY A 135 -24.12 27.71 1.97
CA GLY A 135 -22.87 27.21 2.60
C GLY A 135 -22.03 28.29 3.27
N GLU A 136 -21.01 27.86 4.01
CA GLU A 136 -19.91 28.69 4.49
C GLU A 136 -19.19 29.36 3.29
N PRO A 137 -18.56 30.53 3.46
CA PRO A 137 -17.83 31.22 2.37
C PRO A 137 -16.49 30.52 2.04
N SER A 138 -16.53 29.20 2.00
CA SER A 138 -15.41 28.29 1.75
C SER A 138 -15.64 27.44 0.51
N PRO A 139 -14.61 27.09 -0.28
CA PRO A 139 -14.77 26.20 -1.43
C PRO A 139 -15.02 24.76 -0.97
N VAL A 140 -15.80 24.04 -1.79
CA VAL A 140 -16.19 22.65 -1.52
C VAL A 140 -15.70 21.74 -2.66
N SER A 141 -14.97 20.69 -2.32
CA SER A 141 -14.64 19.60 -3.24
C SER A 141 -15.79 18.61 -3.27
N VAL A 142 -16.32 18.37 -4.45
CA VAL A 142 -17.33 17.34 -4.72
C VAL A 142 -16.66 16.19 -5.48
N VAL A 143 -16.69 15.00 -4.90
CA VAL A 143 -16.18 13.76 -5.50
C VAL A 143 -17.36 12.87 -5.83
N ALA A 144 -17.46 12.45 -7.08
CA ALA A 144 -18.50 11.57 -7.55
C ALA A 144 -17.89 10.27 -8.10
N GLU A 145 -18.24 9.16 -7.49
CA GLU A 145 -17.84 7.82 -7.86
C GLU A 145 -19.02 7.10 -8.51
N ALA A 146 -18.84 6.60 -9.72
CA ALA A 146 -19.86 5.86 -10.45
C ALA A 146 -19.40 4.41 -10.64
N THR A 147 -20.06 3.47 -10.00
CA THR A 147 -19.83 2.04 -10.18
C THR A 147 -20.82 1.50 -11.21
N VAL A 148 -20.28 0.90 -12.29
CA VAL A 148 -21.08 0.26 -13.35
C VAL A 148 -20.86 -1.24 -13.30
N MET A 149 -21.94 -2.01 -13.33
CA MET A 149 -21.92 -3.48 -13.29
C MET A 149 -22.46 -4.08 -14.59
N ASP A 150 -21.69 -5.01 -15.16
CA ASP A 150 -22.10 -5.73 -16.36
C ASP A 150 -23.00 -6.94 -16.04
N VAL A 151 -23.46 -7.62 -17.09
CA VAL A 151 -24.29 -8.83 -17.00
C VAL A 151 -23.56 -10.01 -16.35
N ASN A 152 -22.21 -10.02 -16.37
CA ASN A 152 -21.36 -11.03 -15.75
C ASN A 152 -21.03 -10.69 -14.29
N ARG A 153 -21.64 -9.62 -13.73
CA ARG A 153 -21.42 -9.09 -12.39
C ARG A 153 -19.99 -8.61 -12.14
N GLN A 154 -19.26 -8.25 -13.16
CA GLN A 154 -18.07 -7.46 -13.00
C GLN A 154 -18.48 -6.02 -12.77
N ALA A 155 -17.90 -5.37 -11.77
CA ALA A 155 -18.18 -3.99 -11.44
C ALA A 155 -16.87 -3.19 -11.48
N TRP A 156 -16.90 -2.04 -12.14
CA TRP A 156 -15.79 -1.09 -12.18
C TRP A 156 -16.30 0.29 -11.82
N THR A 157 -15.44 1.06 -11.17
CA THR A 157 -15.78 2.41 -10.72
C THR A 157 -14.95 3.45 -11.47
N GLY A 158 -15.62 4.45 -12.01
CA GLY A 158 -15.01 5.66 -12.52
C GLY A 158 -15.24 6.80 -11.53
N THR A 159 -14.25 7.64 -11.31
CA THR A 159 -14.32 8.77 -10.38
C THR A 159 -14.07 10.07 -11.12
N THR A 160 -14.85 11.09 -10.78
CA THR A 160 -14.61 12.47 -11.20
C THR A 160 -14.75 13.41 -10.01
N SER A 161 -14.10 14.56 -10.08
CA SER A 161 -14.20 15.58 -9.04
C SER A 161 -14.35 16.97 -9.65
N LEU A 162 -14.91 17.87 -8.85
CA LEU A 162 -15.03 19.28 -9.20
C LEU A 162 -14.94 20.12 -7.92
N ILE A 163 -14.63 21.39 -8.08
CA ILE A 163 -14.60 22.36 -6.97
C ILE A 163 -15.76 23.33 -7.19
N VAL A 164 -16.55 23.52 -6.14
CA VAL A 164 -17.60 24.55 -6.07
C VAL A 164 -17.03 25.73 -5.29
N HIS A 165 -16.89 26.85 -5.96
CA HIS A 165 -16.31 28.07 -5.38
C HIS A 165 -17.39 28.91 -4.73
N PRO A 166 -17.14 29.53 -3.55
CA PRO A 166 -18.09 30.44 -2.91
C PRO A 166 -18.23 31.75 -3.68
N ALA A 167 -17.14 32.22 -4.30
CA ALA A 167 -17.08 33.49 -5.07
C ALA A 167 -16.06 33.35 -6.21
N ASN A 168 -16.02 34.31 -7.12
CA ASN A 168 -15.02 34.36 -8.19
C ASN A 168 -13.73 35.11 -7.77
N LEU A 169 -13.68 35.60 -6.55
CA LEU A 169 -12.53 36.28 -5.95
C LEU A 169 -12.12 35.56 -4.66
N TYR A 170 -10.82 35.56 -4.40
CA TYR A 170 -10.21 34.99 -3.21
C TYR A 170 -9.33 36.01 -2.50
N VAL A 171 -9.40 36.06 -1.16
CA VAL A 171 -8.49 36.86 -0.35
C VAL A 171 -7.44 36.00 0.33
N GLY A 172 -6.17 36.29 0.07
CA GLY A 172 -5.03 35.61 0.71
C GLY A 172 -4.52 36.42 1.90
N LEU A 173 -4.10 35.73 2.95
CA LEU A 173 -3.50 36.29 4.16
C LEU A 173 -2.07 35.77 4.28
N HIS A 174 -1.12 36.65 4.53
CA HIS A 174 0.26 36.29 4.84
C HIS A 174 0.76 37.03 6.08
N SER A 175 1.65 36.42 6.83
CA SER A 175 2.37 37.01 7.96
C SER A 175 3.70 36.27 8.09
N GLU A 176 4.77 36.98 8.14
CA GLU A 176 6.15 36.47 8.18
C GLU A 176 6.39 35.49 9.34
N ARG A 177 5.71 35.72 10.49
CA ARG A 177 5.89 34.93 11.72
C ARG A 177 4.55 34.48 12.29
N TYR A 178 4.54 33.31 12.92
CA TYR A 178 3.38 32.78 13.61
C TYR A 178 3.16 33.40 14.99
N PHE A 179 4.20 34.01 15.59
CA PHE A 179 4.07 34.77 16.83
C PHE A 179 4.92 36.04 16.85
N VAL A 180 4.52 37.00 17.68
CA VAL A 180 5.26 38.20 17.99
C VAL A 180 5.32 38.43 19.51
N GLU A 181 6.30 39.24 19.94
CA GLU A 181 6.37 39.70 21.34
C GLU A 181 5.26 40.72 21.63
N ARG A 182 4.71 40.70 22.82
CA ARG A 182 3.68 41.65 23.24
C ARG A 182 4.16 43.10 23.07
N GLY A 183 3.33 43.89 22.43
CA GLY A 183 3.64 45.29 22.08
C GLY A 183 4.33 45.44 20.72
N THR A 184 4.70 44.39 20.05
CA THR A 184 5.10 44.39 18.65
C THR A 184 3.85 44.26 17.79
N PRO A 185 3.54 45.19 16.87
CA PRO A 185 2.35 45.09 16.03
C PRO A 185 2.34 43.82 15.18
N LEU A 186 1.17 43.25 14.93
CA LEU A 186 0.96 42.17 13.93
C LEU A 186 0.80 42.85 12.56
N GLU A 187 1.69 42.58 11.65
CA GLU A 187 1.64 42.99 10.25
C GLU A 187 1.08 41.85 9.41
N ILE A 188 -0.04 42.09 8.72
CA ILE A 188 -0.77 41.14 7.91
C ILE A 188 -0.81 41.65 6.49
N GLU A 189 -0.17 40.92 5.59
CA GLU A 189 -0.22 41.17 4.17
C GLU A 189 -1.44 40.54 3.54
N LEU A 190 -2.08 41.21 2.60
CA LEU A 190 -3.32 40.82 1.97
C LEU A 190 -3.20 40.90 0.46
N ILE A 191 -3.69 39.91 -0.24
CA ILE A 191 -3.82 39.90 -1.70
C ILE A 191 -5.23 39.46 -2.07
N VAL A 192 -5.79 40.05 -3.12
CA VAL A 192 -7.04 39.59 -3.73
C VAL A 192 -6.73 39.07 -5.12
N THR A 193 -7.16 37.87 -5.43
CA THR A 193 -6.93 37.22 -6.74
C THR A 193 -8.23 36.73 -7.32
N ASP A 194 -8.23 36.49 -8.64
CA ASP A 194 -9.20 35.59 -9.27
C ASP A 194 -8.81 34.14 -9.09
N LEU A 195 -9.53 33.21 -9.75
CA LEU A 195 -9.28 31.78 -9.68
C LEU A 195 -7.96 31.36 -10.36
N ASP A 196 -7.48 32.16 -11.31
CA ASP A 196 -6.23 31.90 -12.03
C ASP A 196 -5.00 32.49 -11.30
N GLY A 197 -5.23 33.13 -10.14
CA GLY A 197 -4.18 33.74 -9.33
C GLY A 197 -3.72 35.11 -9.84
N GLU A 198 -4.45 35.75 -10.77
CA GLU A 198 -4.17 37.12 -11.19
C GLU A 198 -4.65 38.10 -10.13
N PRO A 199 -3.83 39.07 -9.70
CA PRO A 199 -4.20 40.02 -8.67
C PRO A 199 -5.30 41.00 -9.15
N ILE A 200 -6.31 41.18 -8.33
CA ILE A 200 -7.46 42.08 -8.61
C ILE A 200 -7.40 43.28 -7.72
N SER A 201 -7.28 44.48 -8.32
CA SER A 201 -7.24 45.78 -7.63
C SER A 201 -8.64 46.34 -7.39
N ASP A 202 -8.70 47.40 -6.56
CA ASP A 202 -9.90 48.20 -6.28
C ASP A 202 -11.06 47.43 -5.62
N ARG A 203 -10.76 46.32 -4.88
CA ARG A 203 -11.75 45.57 -4.11
C ARG A 203 -11.66 45.93 -2.61
N PRO A 204 -12.76 46.30 -1.98
CA PRO A 204 -12.78 46.54 -0.54
C PRO A 204 -12.47 45.24 0.22
N ILE A 205 -11.55 45.28 1.16
CA ILE A 205 -11.20 44.20 2.06
C ILE A 205 -11.50 44.66 3.49
N THR A 206 -12.27 43.84 4.22
CA THR A 206 -12.46 44.05 5.66
C THR A 206 -11.68 43.00 6.41
N VAL A 207 -10.77 43.42 7.28
CA VAL A 207 -9.95 42.51 8.10
C VAL A 207 -10.27 42.76 9.57
N GLU A 208 -10.72 41.69 10.24
CA GLU A 208 -10.96 41.65 11.68
C GLU A 208 -9.81 40.91 12.38
N ALA A 209 -9.18 41.50 13.37
CA ALA A 209 -8.28 40.86 14.31
C ALA A 209 -8.95 40.85 15.68
N ALA A 210 -9.25 39.70 16.20
CA ALA A 210 -9.89 39.51 17.49
C ALA A 210 -9.00 38.64 18.40
N ARG A 211 -8.77 39.07 19.64
CA ARG A 211 -8.12 38.26 20.63
C ARG A 211 -9.13 37.21 21.18
N MET A 212 -8.71 35.95 21.19
CA MET A 212 -9.52 34.87 21.72
C MET A 212 -9.29 34.72 23.22
N GLU A 213 -10.37 34.68 24.00
CA GLU A 213 -10.31 34.57 25.46
C GLU A 213 -11.29 33.47 25.94
N TRP A 214 -10.79 32.60 26.80
CA TRP A 214 -11.63 31.61 27.43
C TRP A 214 -12.51 32.17 28.54
N GLN A 215 -13.82 32.07 28.39
CA GLN A 215 -14.81 32.56 29.35
C GLN A 215 -15.63 31.43 29.93
N SER A 216 -15.88 31.53 31.26
CA SER A 216 -16.66 30.52 31.99
C SER A 216 -18.10 31.05 32.25
N GLN A 217 -18.98 30.86 31.28
CA GLN A 217 -20.43 31.11 31.45
C GLN A 217 -21.22 29.89 30.97
N GLY A 218 -21.57 29.02 31.93
CA GLY A 218 -22.30 27.79 31.60
C GLY A 218 -21.44 26.66 30.97
N GLY A 219 -20.13 26.79 31.04
CA GLY A 219 -19.09 25.98 30.46
C GLY A 219 -17.98 26.86 29.91
N TRP A 220 -16.82 26.27 29.67
CA TRP A 220 -15.71 27.00 29.04
C TRP A 220 -15.97 27.11 27.55
N HIS A 221 -15.95 28.35 27.00
CA HIS A 221 -16.06 28.63 25.58
C HIS A 221 -15.11 29.76 25.20
N GLU A 222 -14.63 29.74 23.96
CA GLU A 222 -13.85 30.87 23.43
C GLU A 222 -14.75 32.02 23.04
N ALA A 223 -14.32 33.22 23.36
CA ALA A 223 -14.99 34.46 23.02
C ALA A 223 -14.02 35.43 22.35
N LYS A 224 -14.48 36.11 21.31
CA LYS A 224 -13.78 37.22 20.66
C LYS A 224 -13.80 38.45 21.56
N VAL A 225 -12.63 38.98 21.89
CA VAL A 225 -12.45 40.22 22.66
C VAL A 225 -11.42 41.13 21.96
N ASP A 226 -11.36 42.39 22.38
CA ASP A 226 -10.39 43.38 21.87
C ASP A 226 -10.36 43.42 20.34
N VAL A 227 -11.54 43.38 19.71
CA VAL A 227 -11.68 43.37 18.25
C VAL A 227 -11.16 44.65 17.63
N GLN A 228 -10.25 44.53 16.67
CA GLN A 228 -9.72 45.60 15.83
C GLN A 228 -10.13 45.34 14.39
N VAL A 229 -10.48 46.39 13.65
CA VAL A 229 -10.89 46.28 12.23
C VAL A 229 -10.00 47.17 11.40
N CYS A 230 -9.48 46.62 10.30
CA CYS A 230 -8.79 47.33 9.24
C CYS A 230 -9.62 47.28 7.97
N GLU A 231 -9.96 48.38 7.41
CA GLU A 231 -10.60 48.49 6.09
C GLU A 231 -9.57 49.00 5.09
N THR A 232 -9.36 48.27 4.02
CA THR A 232 -8.40 48.64 2.97
C THR A 232 -8.96 48.24 1.60
N VAL A 233 -8.23 48.55 0.54
CA VAL A 233 -8.59 48.24 -0.84
C VAL A 233 -7.44 47.48 -1.47
N SER A 234 -7.74 46.41 -2.21
CA SER A 234 -6.73 45.58 -2.87
C SER A 234 -5.99 46.36 -3.97
N GLU A 235 -4.72 46.04 -4.12
CA GLU A 235 -3.83 46.53 -5.18
C GLU A 235 -3.24 45.35 -5.95
N ALA A 236 -2.45 45.62 -6.99
CA ALA A 236 -1.72 44.58 -7.75
C ALA A 236 -0.59 43.94 -6.92
N GLU A 237 -0.09 44.63 -5.94
CA GLU A 237 0.88 44.16 -4.93
C GLU A 237 0.17 43.94 -3.60
N PRO A 238 0.68 43.07 -2.69
CA PRO A 238 0.08 42.91 -1.38
C PRO A 238 -0.04 44.22 -0.57
N VAL A 239 -1.18 44.41 0.08
CA VAL A 239 -1.43 45.52 0.99
C VAL A 239 -1.35 45.07 2.43
N THR A 240 -0.88 45.95 3.35
CA THR A 240 -0.65 45.56 4.75
C THR A 240 -1.69 46.18 5.68
N CYS A 241 -2.25 45.39 6.57
CA CYS A 241 -2.97 45.83 7.76
C CYS A 241 -2.12 45.60 9.00
N THR A 242 -2.09 46.55 9.89
CA THR A 242 -1.31 46.51 11.14
C THR A 242 -2.26 46.51 12.35
N PHE A 243 -2.07 45.59 13.28
CA PHE A 243 -2.87 45.44 14.48
C PHE A 243 -2.02 45.54 15.74
N GLU A 244 -2.47 46.35 16.70
CA GLU A 244 -1.79 46.52 17.97
C GLU A 244 -1.93 45.31 18.88
N THR A 245 -0.88 44.99 19.63
CA THR A 245 -0.83 43.81 20.51
C THR A 245 -0.54 44.17 21.98
N PRO A 246 -1.37 45.02 22.62
CA PRO A 246 -1.12 45.44 24.00
C PRO A 246 -1.26 44.29 25.01
N VAL A 247 -1.99 43.25 24.68
CA VAL A 247 -2.26 42.08 25.53
C VAL A 247 -1.81 40.83 24.81
N GLY A 248 -1.11 39.97 25.49
CA GLY A 248 -0.72 38.66 24.97
C GLY A 248 -1.91 37.71 24.80
N GLY A 249 -1.74 36.69 23.98
CA GLY A 249 -2.76 35.67 23.72
C GLY A 249 -2.85 35.29 22.26
N GLN A 250 -3.89 34.56 21.93
CA GLN A 250 -4.19 34.11 20.58
C GLN A 250 -5.05 35.15 19.86
N TYR A 251 -4.60 35.55 18.68
CA TYR A 251 -5.32 36.51 17.82
C TYR A 251 -5.80 35.77 16.56
N GLN A 252 -7.11 35.76 16.36
CA GLN A 252 -7.74 35.27 15.13
C GLN A 252 -7.88 36.41 14.15
N ILE A 253 -7.30 36.28 12.99
CA ILE A 253 -7.36 37.28 11.91
C ILE A 253 -8.27 36.70 10.81
N THR A 254 -9.30 37.44 10.45
CA THR A 254 -10.27 37.10 9.45
C THR A 254 -10.38 38.16 8.38
N ALA A 255 -10.06 37.84 7.13
CA ALA A 255 -10.28 38.75 6.00
C ALA A 255 -11.51 38.34 5.21
N THR A 256 -12.31 39.31 4.81
CA THR A 256 -13.54 39.08 4.04
C THR A 256 -13.57 40.01 2.84
N ILE A 257 -13.89 39.45 1.67
CA ILE A 257 -14.17 40.18 0.44
C ILE A 257 -15.52 39.78 -0.13
N THR A 258 -16.03 40.58 -1.05
CA THR A 258 -17.28 40.26 -1.77
C THR A 258 -17.07 40.53 -3.25
N ASP A 259 -17.53 39.61 -4.09
CA ASP A 259 -17.48 39.78 -5.54
C ASP A 259 -18.60 40.70 -6.10
N GLU A 260 -18.62 40.89 -7.40
CA GLU A 260 -19.62 41.74 -8.06
C GLU A 260 -21.07 41.22 -7.96
N LEU A 261 -21.24 39.92 -7.70
CA LEU A 261 -22.54 39.30 -7.51
C LEU A 261 -22.98 39.26 -6.04
N GLY A 262 -22.16 39.82 -5.15
CA GLY A 262 -22.44 39.85 -3.71
C GLY A 262 -22.09 38.52 -2.98
N ARG A 263 -21.34 37.64 -3.61
CA ARG A 263 -20.87 36.38 -3.00
C ARG A 263 -19.62 36.64 -2.18
N ALA A 264 -19.61 36.17 -0.96
CA ALA A 264 -18.50 36.36 -0.05
C ALA A 264 -17.42 35.26 -0.17
N ASN A 265 -16.16 35.68 -0.02
CA ASN A 265 -15.06 34.79 0.27
C ASN A 265 -14.36 35.24 1.55
N GLN A 266 -13.91 34.28 2.36
CA GLN A 266 -13.29 34.55 3.63
C GLN A 266 -12.04 33.69 3.80
N SER A 267 -10.99 34.31 4.36
CA SER A 267 -9.81 33.62 4.81
C SER A 267 -9.50 33.95 6.25
N GLN A 268 -9.01 32.93 6.98
CA GLN A 268 -8.78 33.03 8.41
C GLN A 268 -7.52 32.32 8.84
N PHE A 269 -6.74 32.92 9.71
CA PHE A 269 -5.67 32.25 10.43
C PHE A 269 -5.51 32.76 11.86
N THR A 270 -4.71 32.09 12.63
CA THR A 270 -4.36 32.46 14.02
C THR A 270 -2.90 32.84 14.12
N ARG A 271 -2.65 33.93 14.91
CA ARG A 271 -1.30 34.36 15.31
C ARG A 271 -1.22 34.52 16.82
N TRP A 272 -0.04 34.30 17.37
CA TRP A 272 0.18 34.34 18.81
C TRP A 272 0.96 35.60 19.20
N VAL A 273 0.60 36.17 20.35
CA VAL A 273 1.31 37.25 20.99
C VAL A 273 1.80 36.77 22.36
N SER A 274 3.07 36.97 22.65
CA SER A 274 3.67 36.49 23.91
C SER A 274 2.94 37.02 25.15
N GLY A 275 2.78 36.15 26.18
CA GLY A 275 1.92 36.41 27.34
C GLY A 275 0.45 36.06 27.03
N GLY A 276 -0.40 36.11 28.03
CA GLY A 276 -1.81 35.84 27.91
C GLY A 276 -2.26 34.65 28.73
N GLN A 277 -3.56 34.40 28.76
CA GLN A 277 -4.16 33.28 29.48
C GLN A 277 -4.09 32.01 28.61
N GLN A 278 -3.75 30.91 29.23
CA GLN A 278 -3.83 29.58 28.64
C GLN A 278 -5.26 29.02 28.72
N PRO A 279 -5.69 28.14 27.79
CA PRO A 279 -6.90 27.39 27.93
C PRO A 279 -6.90 26.63 29.28
N PRO A 280 -8.05 26.51 29.96
CA PRO A 280 -8.12 25.79 31.20
C PRO A 280 -7.85 24.29 30.97
N SER A 281 -6.82 23.76 31.59
CA SER A 281 -6.51 22.33 31.54
C SER A 281 -7.56 21.53 32.30
N ARG A 282 -8.02 20.41 31.71
CA ARG A 282 -8.88 19.44 32.37
C ARG A 282 -8.10 18.50 33.30
N GLU A 283 -6.82 18.31 33.02
CA GLU A 283 -5.93 17.48 33.83
C GLU A 283 -5.01 18.36 34.67
N VAL A 284 -5.24 18.40 35.98
CA VAL A 284 -4.46 19.22 36.93
C VAL A 284 -3.21 18.51 37.45
N GLU A 285 -3.05 17.22 37.20
CA GLU A 285 -1.85 16.46 37.55
C GLU A 285 -0.73 16.65 36.55
N GLN A 286 -1.10 16.70 35.27
CA GLN A 286 -0.21 17.00 34.16
C GLN A 286 -0.93 18.01 33.25
N GLU A 287 -0.51 19.26 33.32
CA GLU A 287 -1.02 20.34 32.47
C GLU A 287 -0.27 20.39 31.15
N GLU A 288 -0.77 21.13 30.18
CA GLU A 288 -0.15 21.26 28.88
C GLU A 288 0.67 22.54 28.76
N VAL A 289 1.85 22.44 28.15
CA VAL A 289 2.66 23.57 27.68
C VAL A 289 2.40 23.76 26.20
N THR A 290 1.95 24.94 25.81
CA THR A 290 1.78 25.26 24.38
C THR A 290 3.12 25.68 23.78
N LEU A 291 3.52 25.00 22.70
CA LEU A 291 4.73 25.30 21.94
C LEU A 291 4.34 25.83 20.55
N ILE A 292 4.81 27.04 20.21
CA ILE A 292 4.49 27.70 18.95
C ILE A 292 5.81 27.99 18.23
N PRO A 293 6.06 27.37 17.06
CA PRO A 293 7.24 27.63 16.26
C PRO A 293 7.12 29.00 15.58
N ASP A 294 8.22 29.61 15.17
CA ASP A 294 8.20 30.87 14.41
C ASP A 294 7.81 30.67 12.95
N LYS A 295 8.07 29.48 12.36
CA LYS A 295 7.71 29.13 10.98
C LYS A 295 7.44 27.64 10.82
N GLU A 296 6.88 27.24 9.69
CA GLU A 296 6.44 25.86 9.43
C GLU A 296 7.60 24.90 9.14
N THR A 297 8.54 25.31 8.32
CA THR A 297 9.67 24.48 7.89
C THR A 297 11.00 25.17 8.14
N TYR A 298 12.03 24.35 8.35
CA TYR A 298 13.38 24.83 8.63
C TYR A 298 14.39 24.20 7.69
N GLN A 299 15.52 24.89 7.51
CA GLN A 299 16.64 24.37 6.75
C GLN A 299 17.90 24.27 7.64
N PRO A 300 18.85 23.40 7.30
CA PRO A 300 20.14 23.37 7.98
C PRO A 300 20.82 24.73 7.97
N GLY A 301 21.18 25.23 9.16
CA GLY A 301 21.74 26.57 9.37
C GLY A 301 20.76 27.56 10.00
N ASP A 302 19.46 27.28 9.96
CA ASP A 302 18.45 28.08 10.65
C ASP A 302 18.53 27.95 12.17
N VAL A 303 17.90 28.89 12.85
CA VAL A 303 17.61 28.81 14.29
C VAL A 303 16.10 28.86 14.46
N ALA A 304 15.50 27.75 14.89
CA ALA A 304 14.08 27.73 15.21
C ALA A 304 13.84 28.51 16.52
N GLU A 305 12.95 29.49 16.48
CA GLU A 305 12.47 30.19 17.67
C GLU A 305 11.12 29.59 18.09
N ILE A 306 11.02 29.14 19.34
CA ILE A 306 9.86 28.45 19.86
C ILE A 306 9.32 29.25 21.03
N LEU A 307 8.13 29.82 20.88
CA LEU A 307 7.41 30.44 21.98
C LEU A 307 6.84 29.34 22.88
N VAL A 308 7.27 29.32 24.12
CA VAL A 308 6.79 28.44 25.18
C VAL A 308 5.80 29.18 26.05
N GLN A 309 4.57 28.71 26.14
CA GLN A 309 3.55 29.25 27.02
C GLN A 309 3.25 28.22 28.11
N THR A 310 3.50 28.60 29.38
CA THR A 310 3.26 27.73 30.54
C THR A 310 1.98 28.11 31.26
N PRO A 311 1.20 27.12 31.76
CA PRO A 311 -0.05 27.38 32.49
C PRO A 311 0.17 27.97 33.91
N PHE A 312 1.38 27.99 34.43
CA PHE A 312 1.73 28.52 35.75
C PHE A 312 3.12 29.18 35.75
N THR A 313 3.27 30.21 36.60
CA THR A 313 4.54 30.94 36.84
C THR A 313 4.69 31.32 38.30
N PRO A 314 5.93 31.44 38.82
CA PRO A 314 7.20 31.10 38.13
C PRO A 314 7.34 29.57 37.92
N ALA A 315 8.12 29.18 36.92
CA ALA A 315 8.38 27.78 36.58
C ALA A 315 9.84 27.54 36.19
N GLU A 316 10.37 26.36 36.52
CA GLU A 316 11.63 25.85 35.97
C GLU A 316 11.31 24.88 34.84
N GLY A 317 11.98 25.03 33.71
CA GLY A 317 11.80 24.24 32.50
C GLY A 317 13.01 23.40 32.12
N LEU A 318 12.73 22.30 31.44
CA LEU A 318 13.69 21.45 30.77
C LEU A 318 13.30 21.32 29.29
N LEU A 319 14.14 21.87 28.41
CA LEU A 319 14.09 21.60 27.00
C LEU A 319 14.78 20.28 26.70
N THR A 320 14.12 19.37 26.01
CA THR A 320 14.70 18.14 25.48
C THR A 320 14.57 18.14 23.97
N VAL A 321 15.69 18.08 23.26
CA VAL A 321 15.74 17.95 21.81
C VAL A 321 16.12 16.51 21.47
N SER A 322 15.27 15.84 20.68
CA SER A 322 15.40 14.43 20.37
C SER A 322 15.11 14.09 18.92
N ARG A 323 15.75 13.04 18.45
CA ARG A 323 15.54 12.37 17.17
C ARG A 323 16.21 11.00 17.25
N SER A 324 15.44 9.92 17.22
CA SER A 324 15.97 8.57 17.51
C SER A 324 16.81 8.53 18.79
N GLY A 325 16.32 9.22 19.83
CA GLY A 325 16.97 9.44 21.11
C GLY A 325 17.30 10.90 21.43
N ILE A 326 17.75 11.17 22.65
CA ILE A 326 18.05 12.52 23.12
C ILE A 326 19.34 13.05 22.48
N LEU A 327 19.24 14.20 21.79
CA LEU A 327 20.40 14.91 21.25
C LEU A 327 21.05 15.82 22.29
N TYR A 328 20.26 16.64 22.97
CA TYR A 328 20.71 17.44 24.12
C TYR A 328 19.53 17.89 24.98
N THR A 329 19.82 18.40 26.17
CA THR A 329 18.86 19.00 27.08
C THR A 329 19.39 20.33 27.57
N GLU A 330 18.46 21.30 27.85
CA GLU A 330 18.78 22.63 28.38
C GLU A 330 17.77 23.02 29.46
N ARG A 331 18.25 23.57 30.59
CA ARG A 331 17.36 24.08 31.65
C ARG A 331 17.16 25.57 31.50
N PHE A 332 15.95 26.03 31.75
CA PHE A 332 15.58 27.44 31.69
C PHE A 332 14.59 27.80 32.80
N VAL A 333 14.35 29.10 32.99
CA VAL A 333 13.39 29.62 33.99
C VAL A 333 12.39 30.52 33.30
N ILE A 334 11.13 30.42 33.70
CA ILE A 334 10.03 31.24 33.20
C ILE A 334 9.46 32.06 34.37
N ASP A 335 9.64 33.37 34.31
CA ASP A 335 9.16 34.29 35.35
C ASP A 335 7.78 34.91 35.02
N GLU A 336 7.45 35.08 33.73
CA GLU A 336 6.27 35.84 33.26
C GLU A 336 5.34 35.05 32.33
N GLY A 337 5.24 33.73 32.44
CA GLY A 337 4.27 32.87 31.71
C GLY A 337 4.72 32.47 30.31
N THR A 338 5.65 33.15 29.68
CA THR A 338 6.18 32.81 28.35
C THR A 338 7.68 32.99 28.27
N ILE A 339 8.34 32.22 27.41
CA ILE A 339 9.74 32.38 27.02
C ILE A 339 9.93 31.93 25.57
N THR A 340 10.85 32.53 24.84
CA THR A 340 11.25 32.06 23.51
C THR A 340 12.55 31.30 23.62
N LEU A 341 12.50 30.00 23.26
CA LEU A 341 13.66 29.10 23.17
C LEU A 341 14.22 29.11 21.76
N ARG A 342 15.55 28.92 21.64
CA ARG A 342 16.25 28.92 20.36
C ARG A 342 16.93 27.59 20.12
N VAL A 343 16.56 26.91 19.02
CA VAL A 343 17.08 25.59 18.66
C VAL A 343 17.80 25.68 17.31
N PRO A 344 19.15 25.53 17.27
CA PRO A 344 19.90 25.54 16.02
C PRO A 344 19.64 24.27 15.20
N ILE A 345 19.27 24.45 13.93
CA ILE A 345 18.99 23.38 12.99
C ILE A 345 20.27 22.98 12.24
N LYS A 346 20.54 21.67 12.19
CA LYS A 346 21.73 21.10 11.56
C LYS A 346 21.35 20.13 10.46
N ASP A 347 22.25 19.86 9.53
CA ASP A 347 22.06 18.87 8.46
C ASP A 347 21.66 17.49 8.98
N GLY A 348 22.26 17.03 10.07
CA GLY A 348 21.88 15.79 10.75
C GLY A 348 20.44 15.77 11.32
N HIS A 349 19.70 16.86 11.32
CA HIS A 349 18.32 16.92 11.81
C HIS A 349 17.28 16.61 10.71
N ILE A 350 17.64 16.56 9.44
CA ILE A 350 16.78 16.13 8.35
C ILE A 350 16.27 14.70 8.59
N PRO A 351 14.94 14.39 8.45
CA PRO A 351 13.87 15.23 7.95
C PRO A 351 13.08 15.98 9.03
N ASN A 352 13.28 15.72 10.31
CA ASN A 352 12.53 16.32 11.39
C ASN A 352 13.30 16.31 12.72
N LEU A 353 12.85 17.10 13.66
CA LEU A 353 13.41 17.23 14.99
C LEU A 353 12.30 17.39 16.03
N HIS A 354 12.31 16.58 17.07
CA HIS A 354 11.34 16.65 18.17
C HIS A 354 11.86 17.56 19.29
N ILE A 355 10.97 18.42 19.74
CA ILE A 355 11.14 19.33 20.86
C ILE A 355 10.17 18.90 21.95
N GLN A 356 10.66 18.63 23.14
CA GLN A 356 9.83 18.47 24.32
C GLN A 356 10.23 19.49 25.37
N VAL A 357 9.24 20.10 25.99
CA VAL A 357 9.39 21.02 27.09
C VAL A 357 8.62 20.52 28.28
N ASP A 358 9.33 20.26 29.38
CA ASP A 358 8.76 19.90 30.65
C ASP A 358 8.98 21.05 31.64
N VAL A 359 7.92 21.50 32.32
CA VAL A 359 7.99 22.59 33.29
C VAL A 359 7.45 22.16 34.64
N VAL A 360 8.10 22.60 35.71
CA VAL A 360 7.71 22.34 37.07
C VAL A 360 7.60 23.66 37.84
N GLY A 361 6.64 23.76 38.74
CA GLY A 361 6.41 24.97 39.49
C GLY A 361 5.32 24.79 40.55
N ALA A 362 4.63 25.86 40.83
CA ALA A 362 3.51 25.90 41.76
C ALA A 362 2.34 26.67 41.15
N ALA A 363 1.15 26.09 41.23
CA ALA A 363 -0.10 26.72 40.78
C ALA A 363 -1.07 26.99 41.95
N PRO A 364 -1.91 28.01 41.85
CA PRO A 364 -3.00 28.24 42.83
C PRO A 364 -3.92 27.04 42.90
N ARG A 365 -4.55 26.80 44.04
CA ARG A 365 -5.66 25.87 44.15
C ARG A 365 -6.93 26.55 43.70
N VAL A 366 -7.74 25.84 42.94
CA VAL A 366 -9.05 26.30 42.47
C VAL A 366 -10.14 25.44 43.10
N ASP A 367 -11.32 26.03 43.26
CA ASP A 367 -12.54 25.31 43.70
C ASP A 367 -13.22 24.63 42.47
N ASP A 368 -14.36 23.96 42.76
CA ASP A 368 -15.12 23.25 41.72
C ASP A 368 -15.73 24.17 40.65
N GLN A 369 -15.64 25.47 40.82
CA GLN A 369 -16.09 26.50 39.86
C GLN A 369 -14.91 27.15 39.11
N GLY A 370 -13.66 26.72 39.39
CA GLY A 370 -12.45 27.28 38.79
C GLY A 370 -11.95 28.57 39.46
N ALA A 371 -12.56 29.01 40.57
CA ALA A 371 -12.10 30.20 41.29
C ALA A 371 -10.96 29.88 42.25
N THR A 372 -9.94 30.76 42.27
CA THR A 372 -8.79 30.61 43.18
C THR A 372 -9.21 30.59 44.64
N VAL A 373 -8.86 29.52 45.37
CA VAL A 373 -9.10 29.40 46.80
C VAL A 373 -8.10 30.31 47.54
N LYS A 374 -8.59 31.40 48.08
CA LYS A 374 -7.77 32.36 48.84
C LYS A 374 -7.31 31.69 50.13
N ASP A 375 -6.07 31.91 50.53
CA ASP A 375 -5.47 31.40 51.76
C ASP A 375 -5.06 29.89 51.77
N ALA A 376 -5.24 29.19 50.63
CA ALA A 376 -4.74 27.83 50.52
C ALA A 376 -3.28 27.86 49.97
N PRO A 377 -2.36 27.01 50.48
CA PRO A 377 -1.04 26.92 49.89
C PRO A 377 -1.11 26.41 48.46
N PRO A 378 -0.25 26.95 47.57
CA PRO A 378 -0.25 26.53 46.16
C PRO A 378 -0.01 25.01 46.05
N ARG A 379 -0.51 24.42 44.97
CA ARG A 379 -0.22 23.03 44.63
C ARG A 379 1.08 22.95 43.83
N PRO A 380 1.88 21.92 43.98
CA PRO A 380 2.94 21.61 43.01
C PRO A 380 2.29 21.36 41.64
N ALA A 381 2.88 21.93 40.60
CA ALA A 381 2.37 21.85 39.24
C ALA A 381 3.46 21.30 38.28
N TYR A 382 3.01 20.56 37.28
CA TYR A 382 3.81 20.02 36.21
C TYR A 382 3.03 20.18 34.89
N ALA A 383 3.75 20.60 33.85
CA ALA A 383 3.18 20.64 32.52
C ALA A 383 4.21 20.17 31.50
N SER A 384 3.75 19.59 30.41
CA SER A 384 4.58 19.10 29.33
C SER A 384 4.00 19.47 27.96
N GLY A 385 4.86 19.78 27.01
CA GLY A 385 4.47 20.05 25.63
C GLY A 385 5.46 19.42 24.67
N GLN A 386 4.99 19.05 23.49
CA GLN A 386 5.80 18.46 22.42
C GLN A 386 5.53 19.16 21.09
N LEU A 387 6.55 19.25 20.25
CA LEU A 387 6.49 19.82 18.93
C LEU A 387 7.42 19.05 18.00
N ASN A 388 6.96 18.70 16.80
CA ASN A 388 7.78 18.14 15.75
C ASN A 388 8.11 19.23 14.72
N LEU A 389 9.38 19.56 14.53
CA LEU A 389 9.84 20.55 13.56
C LEU A 389 10.15 19.84 12.24
N SER A 390 9.55 20.30 11.15
CA SER A 390 9.81 19.79 9.80
C SER A 390 11.08 20.41 9.22
N ILE A 391 11.97 19.57 8.70
CA ILE A 391 13.23 19.96 8.06
C ILE A 391 13.30 19.22 6.71
N PRO A 392 12.61 19.73 5.67
CA PRO A 392 12.48 19.02 4.40
C PRO A 392 13.83 18.64 3.79
N PRO A 393 13.95 17.45 3.20
CA PRO A 393 15.21 16.94 2.63
C PRO A 393 15.52 17.55 1.25
N LEU A 394 15.40 18.86 1.07
CA LEU A 394 15.55 19.55 -0.21
C LEU A 394 16.92 19.29 -0.87
N THR A 395 17.98 19.25 -0.05
CA THR A 395 19.35 18.98 -0.53
C THR A 395 19.61 17.49 -0.81
N ARG A 396 18.62 16.62 -0.55
CA ARG A 396 18.69 15.17 -0.75
C ARG A 396 18.00 14.71 -2.02
N THR A 397 17.42 15.64 -2.77
CA THR A 397 16.67 15.36 -3.99
C THR A 397 17.60 15.42 -5.19
N LEU A 398 17.48 14.42 -6.08
CA LEU A 398 18.06 14.39 -7.40
C LEU A 398 16.98 14.69 -8.44
N GLU A 399 17.29 15.58 -9.36
CA GLU A 399 16.42 15.90 -10.49
C GLU A 399 16.79 15.03 -11.70
N LEU A 400 15.83 14.27 -12.23
CA LEU A 400 16.00 13.40 -13.38
C LEU A 400 15.20 13.91 -14.57
N ASP A 401 15.89 14.09 -15.69
CA ASP A 401 15.27 14.29 -17.00
C ASP A 401 15.43 13.01 -17.84
N ALA A 402 14.31 12.42 -18.23
CA ALA A 402 14.24 11.14 -18.94
C ALA A 402 13.61 11.33 -20.31
N THR A 403 14.38 11.19 -21.38
CA THR A 403 13.92 11.41 -22.74
C THR A 403 14.11 10.16 -23.60
N LEU A 404 13.02 9.67 -24.20
CA LEU A 404 13.04 8.61 -25.21
C LEU A 404 13.39 9.17 -26.58
N ARG A 405 14.25 8.48 -27.34
CA ARG A 405 14.56 8.82 -28.73
C ARG A 405 13.31 8.71 -29.64
N ALA A 406 12.47 7.73 -29.36
CA ALA A 406 11.15 7.56 -29.95
C ALA A 406 10.23 7.06 -28.84
N ASP A 407 9.16 7.77 -28.60
CA ASP A 407 8.09 7.46 -27.64
C ASP A 407 6.99 6.57 -28.22
N GLU A 408 7.01 6.39 -29.57
CA GLU A 408 6.18 5.43 -30.31
C GLU A 408 7.07 4.51 -31.15
N ILE A 409 6.83 3.20 -31.05
CA ILE A 409 7.57 2.18 -31.81
C ILE A 409 6.65 1.01 -32.20
N GLU A 410 7.09 0.21 -33.17
CA GLU A 410 6.39 -1.05 -33.46
C GLU A 410 6.69 -2.12 -32.39
N PRO A 411 5.75 -3.05 -32.15
CA PRO A 411 5.98 -4.23 -31.30
C PRO A 411 7.26 -4.97 -31.69
N GLY A 412 8.05 -5.41 -30.69
CA GLY A 412 9.36 -6.01 -30.88
C GLY A 412 10.46 -5.05 -31.35
N GLY A 413 10.15 -3.75 -31.43
CA GLY A 413 11.06 -2.68 -31.80
C GLY A 413 12.07 -2.32 -30.70
N ARG A 414 12.95 -1.39 -31.03
CA ARG A 414 13.97 -0.87 -30.08
C ARG A 414 14.00 0.64 -30.09
N THR A 415 14.15 1.23 -28.93
CA THR A 415 14.41 2.66 -28.72
C THR A 415 15.55 2.86 -27.71
N THR A 416 15.91 4.09 -27.49
CA THR A 416 16.97 4.45 -26.52
C THR A 416 16.40 5.49 -25.57
N LEU A 417 16.57 5.25 -24.27
CA LEU A 417 16.29 6.18 -23.20
C LEU A 417 17.57 6.95 -22.87
N SER A 418 17.51 8.26 -22.88
CA SER A 418 18.57 9.16 -22.42
C SER A 418 18.16 9.77 -21.08
N ILE A 419 19.04 9.71 -20.11
CA ILE A 419 18.80 10.20 -18.75
C ILE A 419 19.85 11.28 -18.44
N VAL A 420 19.42 12.38 -17.84
CA VAL A 420 20.29 13.43 -17.30
C VAL A 420 19.95 13.60 -15.82
N LEU A 421 20.96 13.50 -14.96
CA LEU A 421 20.83 13.57 -13.53
C LEU A 421 21.56 14.78 -12.98
N LYS A 422 20.87 15.57 -12.14
CA LYS A 422 21.40 16.74 -11.44
C LYS A 422 21.05 16.66 -9.96
N ASP A 423 21.84 17.33 -9.14
CA ASP A 423 21.53 17.57 -7.74
C ASP A 423 20.59 18.79 -7.55
N ALA A 424 20.25 19.08 -6.28
CA ALA A 424 19.39 20.20 -5.93
C ALA A 424 19.94 21.59 -6.30
N ASP A 425 21.25 21.70 -6.54
CA ASP A 425 21.91 22.94 -6.97
C ASP A 425 21.98 23.02 -8.52
N GLY A 426 21.47 22.00 -9.23
CA GLY A 426 21.46 21.90 -10.67
C GLY A 426 22.77 21.39 -11.28
N GLU A 427 23.72 20.94 -10.46
CA GLU A 427 25.01 20.42 -10.92
C GLU A 427 24.90 18.92 -11.33
N PRO A 428 25.63 18.47 -12.37
CA PRO A 428 25.54 17.11 -12.85
C PRO A 428 26.14 16.10 -11.86
N VAL A 429 25.40 15.02 -11.56
CA VAL A 429 25.83 13.97 -10.63
C VAL A 429 26.49 12.81 -11.37
N ALA A 430 27.78 12.64 -11.15
CA ALA A 430 28.59 11.59 -11.75
C ALA A 430 28.64 10.32 -10.90
N ASN A 431 28.73 9.14 -11.53
CA ASN A 431 28.80 7.83 -10.89
C ASN A 431 27.60 7.53 -9.97
N ALA A 432 26.45 8.14 -10.24
CA ALA A 432 25.21 7.76 -9.62
C ALA A 432 24.71 6.44 -10.20
N GLU A 433 24.07 5.65 -9.37
CA GLU A 433 23.47 4.37 -9.76
C GLU A 433 21.99 4.57 -10.08
N LEU A 434 21.55 4.01 -11.19
CA LEU A 434 20.17 4.09 -11.67
C LEU A 434 19.61 2.68 -11.86
N ALA A 435 18.38 2.47 -11.42
CA ALA A 435 17.57 1.32 -11.81
C ALA A 435 16.50 1.78 -12.81
N VAL A 436 16.37 1.06 -13.94
CA VAL A 436 15.42 1.38 -15.00
C VAL A 436 14.54 0.19 -15.30
N ASP A 437 13.22 0.36 -15.09
CA ASP A 437 12.18 -0.62 -15.36
C ASP A 437 11.27 -0.14 -16.48
N VAL A 438 10.94 -1.03 -17.41
CA VAL A 438 10.00 -0.76 -18.50
C VAL A 438 8.91 -1.84 -18.51
N VAL A 439 7.73 -1.48 -18.04
CA VAL A 439 6.64 -2.43 -17.76
C VAL A 439 5.36 -2.02 -18.47
N ASP A 440 4.58 -3.01 -18.92
CA ASP A 440 3.26 -2.84 -19.52
C ASP A 440 2.31 -2.14 -18.55
N GLU A 441 1.78 -0.98 -18.96
CA GLU A 441 0.85 -0.16 -18.16
C GLU A 441 -0.40 -0.93 -17.71
N ALA A 442 -0.90 -1.86 -18.55
CA ALA A 442 -2.08 -2.65 -18.21
C ALA A 442 -1.87 -3.54 -16.96
N ILE A 443 -0.64 -4.00 -16.71
CA ILE A 443 -0.29 -4.79 -15.53
C ILE A 443 -0.15 -3.88 -14.30
N LEU A 444 0.46 -2.71 -14.45
CA LEU A 444 0.61 -1.74 -13.36
C LEU A 444 -0.76 -1.21 -12.91
N ALA A 445 -1.67 -0.99 -13.87
CA ALA A 445 -3.04 -0.54 -13.59
C ALA A 445 -3.88 -1.56 -12.79
N LEU A 446 -3.63 -2.88 -12.94
CA LEU A 446 -4.31 -3.91 -12.16
C LEU A 446 -4.11 -3.78 -10.64
N THR A 447 -2.95 -3.28 -10.24
CA THR A 447 -2.57 -3.09 -8.83
C THR A 447 -2.61 -1.63 -8.41
N ASN A 448 -3.00 -0.72 -9.32
CA ASN A 448 -2.86 0.73 -9.14
C ASN A 448 -1.44 1.12 -8.69
N TYR A 449 -0.43 0.46 -9.26
CA TYR A 449 0.96 0.66 -8.88
C TYR A 449 1.41 2.08 -9.22
N GLN A 450 2.00 2.74 -8.25
CA GLN A 450 2.67 4.05 -8.40
C GLN A 450 4.11 3.92 -7.93
N LEU A 451 5.02 4.53 -8.68
CA LEU A 451 6.41 4.59 -8.26
C LEU A 451 6.52 5.46 -7.01
N SER A 452 6.97 4.88 -5.92
CA SER A 452 7.17 5.63 -4.68
C SER A 452 8.34 6.60 -4.83
N ASP A 453 8.17 7.84 -4.35
CA ASP A 453 9.26 8.79 -4.27
C ASP A 453 10.34 8.30 -3.29
N PRO A 454 11.57 8.00 -3.75
CA PRO A 454 12.61 7.47 -2.88
C PRO A 454 13.04 8.46 -1.79
N VAL A 455 12.95 9.77 -2.02
CA VAL A 455 13.28 10.77 -1.01
C VAL A 455 12.34 10.65 0.17
N SER A 456 11.03 10.55 -0.07
CA SER A 456 10.03 10.39 0.99
C SER A 456 10.16 9.06 1.75
N VAL A 457 10.62 8.00 1.07
CA VAL A 457 10.86 6.68 1.69
C VAL A 457 12.07 6.70 2.62
N PHE A 458 13.22 7.21 2.14
CA PHE A 458 14.47 7.19 2.91
C PHE A 458 14.56 8.32 3.94
N TYR A 459 13.89 9.43 3.70
CA TYR A 459 13.78 10.58 4.60
C TYR A 459 12.36 10.72 5.18
N SER A 460 11.69 9.60 5.46
CA SER A 460 10.44 9.60 6.23
C SER A 460 10.69 10.14 7.64
N GLU A 461 9.68 10.79 8.21
CA GLU A 461 9.75 11.33 9.57
C GLU A 461 10.17 10.25 10.57
N ARG A 462 11.06 10.64 11.48
CA ARG A 462 11.58 9.77 12.54
C ARG A 462 10.93 10.12 13.86
N GLY A 463 10.58 9.10 14.63
CA GLY A 463 10.06 9.27 15.97
C GLY A 463 11.08 9.88 16.94
N SER A 464 10.61 10.48 18.01
CA SER A 464 11.45 10.99 19.08
C SER A 464 12.22 9.88 19.79
N GLU A 465 11.64 8.68 19.83
CA GLU A 465 12.04 7.52 20.65
C GLU A 465 12.30 7.90 22.12
N LEU A 466 11.60 8.94 22.57
CA LEU A 466 11.64 9.44 23.92
C LEU A 466 10.40 8.95 24.66
N SER A 467 10.62 8.30 25.81
CA SER A 467 9.56 7.97 26.76
C SER A 467 9.78 8.79 28.01
N SER A 468 8.84 9.64 28.35
CA SER A 468 8.84 10.43 29.58
C SER A 468 7.71 9.97 30.50
N PHE A 469 7.96 9.99 31.79
CA PHE A 469 6.99 9.59 32.80
C PHE A 469 7.04 10.54 33.98
N TYR A 470 5.88 11.15 34.30
CA TYR A 470 5.70 11.97 35.47
C TYR A 470 5.27 11.09 36.66
N GLY A 471 6.25 10.68 37.48
CA GLY A 471 6.06 9.69 38.53
C GLY A 471 5.51 10.22 39.84
N ARG A 472 4.97 11.44 39.91
CA ARG A 472 4.52 12.02 41.19
C ARG A 472 3.39 11.22 41.84
N SER A 473 2.44 10.72 41.07
CA SER A 473 1.35 9.87 41.58
C SER A 473 1.84 8.57 42.19
N SER A 474 3.06 8.14 41.82
CA SER A 474 3.74 6.95 42.37
C SER A 474 4.48 7.23 43.68
N ILE A 475 4.61 8.50 44.09
CA ILE A 475 5.27 8.89 45.34
C ILE A 475 4.26 8.85 46.49
N ILE A 476 4.38 7.82 47.30
CA ILE A 476 3.58 7.71 48.53
C ILE A 476 4.19 8.62 49.57
N LEU A 477 3.50 9.74 49.84
CA LEU A 477 3.88 10.62 50.94
C LEU A 477 3.38 10.02 52.27
N THR A 478 4.26 9.33 52.98
CA THR A 478 3.98 8.78 54.30
C THR A 478 4.60 9.69 55.34
N ASP A 479 3.85 10.05 56.37
CA ASP A 479 4.39 10.74 57.53
C ASP A 479 5.51 9.88 58.16
N PRO A 480 6.78 10.38 58.25
CA PRO A 480 7.87 9.63 58.82
C PRO A 480 7.59 9.17 60.26
N LEU A 481 6.77 9.92 61.01
CA LEU A 481 6.37 9.57 62.36
C LEU A 481 5.37 8.44 62.35
N ALA A 482 4.44 8.40 61.40
CA ALA A 482 3.52 7.28 61.21
C ALA A 482 4.24 6.01 60.77
N LEU A 483 5.25 6.13 59.90
CA LEU A 483 6.10 5.00 59.50
C LEU A 483 6.94 4.46 60.68
N ALA A 484 7.50 5.34 61.49
CA ALA A 484 8.23 4.95 62.70
C ALA A 484 7.33 4.34 63.76
N ALA A 485 6.08 4.77 63.87
CA ALA A 485 5.06 4.19 64.76
C ALA A 485 4.59 2.81 64.25
N ALA A 486 4.39 2.66 62.94
CA ALA A 486 4.05 1.37 62.34
C ALA A 486 5.18 0.33 62.44
N ALA A 487 6.45 0.77 62.29
CA ALA A 487 7.61 -0.08 62.49
C ALA A 487 7.80 -0.53 63.93
N ARG A 488 7.32 0.27 64.89
CA ARG A 488 7.33 -0.06 66.33
C ARG A 488 6.12 -0.94 66.76
N ALA A 489 5.03 -0.93 66.01
CA ALA A 489 3.85 -1.73 66.27
C ALA A 489 3.90 -3.17 65.76
N GLY A 490 5.01 -3.58 65.24
CA GLY A 490 5.32 -4.99 64.92
C GLY A 490 4.52 -5.62 63.80
N GLY A 491 5.18 -5.88 62.73
CA GLY A 491 5.32 -7.21 62.08
C GLY A 491 4.11 -7.96 61.50
N GLU A 492 2.88 -7.45 61.45
CA GLU A 492 1.74 -8.30 61.00
C GLU A 492 0.93 -7.78 59.80
N LEU A 493 1.27 -6.68 59.17
CA LEU A 493 0.51 -6.11 58.02
C LEU A 493 1.22 -6.10 56.69
N ALA A 494 2.37 -6.80 56.56
CA ALA A 494 3.15 -6.76 55.34
C ALA A 494 2.80 -7.81 54.28
N VAL A 495 1.74 -8.60 54.45
CA VAL A 495 1.42 -9.72 53.54
C VAL A 495 0.18 -9.51 52.64
N GLN A 496 -0.55 -8.41 52.79
CA GLN A 496 -1.79 -8.20 52.02
C GLN A 496 -1.73 -7.19 50.85
N ALA A 497 -0.61 -6.56 50.63
CA ALA A 497 -0.50 -5.51 49.59
C ALA A 497 0.04 -5.97 48.19
N THR A 498 0.34 -7.25 48.01
CA THR A 498 0.98 -7.75 46.79
C THR A 498 0.06 -8.55 45.87
N SER A 499 -1.25 -8.61 46.11
CA SER A 499 -2.12 -9.47 45.31
C SER A 499 -3.13 -8.78 44.34
N THR A 500 -3.10 -7.48 44.16
CA THR A 500 -4.09 -6.76 43.35
C THR A 500 -3.55 -6.04 42.10
N ALA A 501 -2.26 -6.16 41.80
CA ALA A 501 -1.65 -5.40 40.69
C ALA A 501 -1.52 -6.16 39.35
N ASN A 502 -2.07 -7.38 39.22
CA ASN A 502 -1.91 -8.18 37.99
C ASN A 502 -3.25 -8.59 37.38
N LYS A 503 -4.10 -7.61 37.05
CA LYS A 503 -5.28 -7.86 36.18
C LYS A 503 -5.62 -6.65 35.36
N ALA A 504 -4.85 -6.39 34.33
CA ALA A 504 -5.29 -5.66 33.14
C ALA A 504 -4.20 -5.75 32.07
N PHE A 505 -4.36 -6.65 31.15
CA PHE A 505 -3.97 -6.51 29.74
C PHE A 505 -4.26 -7.84 29.06
N GLY A 506 -5.44 -7.93 28.47
CA GLY A 506 -5.81 -8.99 27.56
C GLY A 506 -6.04 -8.37 26.20
N LEU A 507 -5.20 -8.72 25.26
CA LEU A 507 -5.42 -8.45 23.85
C LEU A 507 -5.81 -9.75 23.17
N GLY A 508 -7.02 -9.76 22.60
CA GLY A 508 -7.52 -10.84 21.76
C GLY A 508 -7.12 -10.58 20.31
N GLY A 509 -6.56 -11.59 19.68
CA GLY A 509 -6.38 -11.67 18.23
C GLY A 509 -7.30 -12.73 17.65
N ALA A 510 -7.93 -12.43 16.54
CA ALA A 510 -8.74 -13.35 15.76
C ALA A 510 -7.96 -13.83 14.54
N ASP A 511 -7.93 -15.15 14.36
CA ASP A 511 -7.36 -15.81 13.18
C ASP A 511 -8.45 -16.07 12.14
N GLU A 512 -8.18 -15.71 10.91
CA GLU A 512 -8.89 -16.25 9.74
C GLU A 512 -7.96 -17.10 8.89
N MET A 513 -8.41 -18.34 8.63
CA MET A 513 -7.72 -19.28 7.76
C MET A 513 -8.27 -19.19 6.33
N MET A 514 -7.38 -19.18 5.35
CA MET A 514 -7.72 -19.38 3.94
C MET A 514 -6.87 -20.49 3.32
N ALA A 515 -7.51 -21.27 2.44
CA ALA A 515 -6.97 -22.47 1.80
C ALA A 515 -6.30 -22.17 0.46
N GLU A 516 -5.22 -22.87 0.16
CA GLU A 516 -4.46 -22.81 -1.10
C GLU A 516 -4.79 -23.95 -2.06
N ALA A 517 -4.68 -23.68 -3.36
CA ALA A 517 -4.73 -24.65 -4.46
C ALA A 517 -3.42 -24.64 -5.27
N PRO A 518 -3.04 -25.75 -5.93
CA PRO A 518 -1.67 -25.99 -6.37
C PRO A 518 -1.32 -25.45 -7.77
N MET A 519 -0.03 -25.15 -7.95
CA MET A 519 0.61 -24.65 -9.16
C MET A 519 1.07 -25.76 -10.12
N ALA A 520 1.08 -25.44 -11.43
CA ALA A 520 1.68 -26.22 -12.51
C ALA A 520 3.00 -25.59 -12.98
N ALA A 521 3.96 -26.44 -13.35
CA ALA A 521 5.31 -26.10 -13.74
C ALA A 521 5.45 -25.71 -15.23
N PRO A 522 6.51 -24.99 -15.64
CA PRO A 522 6.69 -24.48 -17.00
C PRO A 522 7.35 -25.47 -17.96
N ALA A 523 7.01 -25.35 -19.23
CA ALA A 523 7.57 -26.13 -20.33
C ALA A 523 8.69 -25.38 -21.04
N ALA A 524 9.68 -26.14 -21.52
CA ALA A 524 10.91 -25.68 -22.11
C ALA A 524 10.77 -25.34 -23.59
N GLU A 525 11.61 -24.40 -24.04
CA GLU A 525 11.78 -23.92 -25.39
C GLU A 525 12.47 -24.93 -26.30
N ALA A 526 12.08 -24.96 -27.58
CA ALA A 526 12.83 -25.59 -28.66
C ALA A 526 12.89 -24.66 -29.87
N GLU A 527 14.07 -24.18 -30.17
CA GLU A 527 14.37 -23.45 -31.42
C GLU A 527 14.44 -24.41 -32.61
N MET A 528 13.83 -24.04 -33.75
CA MET A 528 14.15 -24.59 -35.06
C MET A 528 14.36 -23.49 -36.09
N MET A 529 15.54 -23.40 -36.59
CA MET A 529 15.88 -22.66 -37.82
C MET A 529 15.39 -23.38 -39.06
N MET A 530 14.81 -22.68 -39.99
CA MET A 530 14.73 -23.10 -41.42
C MET A 530 15.13 -21.95 -42.34
N ASP A 531 16.10 -22.28 -43.14
CA ASP A 531 16.62 -21.55 -44.29
C ASP A 531 15.86 -22.00 -45.56
N GLY A 532 15.54 -21.08 -46.47
CA GLY A 532 14.81 -21.46 -47.69
C GLY A 532 14.53 -20.30 -48.64
N ASP A 533 15.31 -20.23 -49.58
CA ASP A 533 15.38 -19.81 -51.01
C ASP A 533 14.41 -18.77 -51.58
N ARG A 534 14.97 -17.87 -52.40
CA ARG A 534 14.38 -16.69 -53.01
C ARG A 534 13.71 -17.04 -54.37
N SER A 535 12.50 -16.56 -54.60
CA SER A 535 12.02 -16.30 -55.96
C SER A 535 11.32 -14.94 -56.04
N SER A 536 11.62 -14.17 -57.05
CA SER A 536 11.23 -12.79 -57.30
C SER A 536 9.79 -12.68 -57.81
N GLY A 537 8.91 -12.09 -57.02
CA GLY A 537 7.65 -11.49 -57.41
C GLY A 537 7.43 -10.36 -56.42
N SER A 538 6.68 -9.27 -56.73
CA SER A 538 6.43 -8.13 -55.84
C SER A 538 6.18 -8.67 -54.42
N ALA A 539 7.09 -8.33 -53.52
CA ALA A 539 7.15 -8.99 -52.23
C ALA A 539 5.84 -8.74 -51.46
N PRO A 540 5.15 -9.78 -51.03
CA PRO A 540 4.08 -9.61 -50.05
C PRO A 540 4.70 -8.99 -48.79
N VAL A 541 4.00 -8.06 -48.17
CA VAL A 541 4.35 -7.49 -46.86
C VAL A 541 4.61 -8.68 -45.91
N PRO A 542 5.79 -8.84 -45.33
CA PRO A 542 6.04 -9.99 -44.45
C PRO A 542 5.16 -9.83 -43.22
N ILE A 543 4.22 -10.77 -43.06
CA ILE A 543 3.36 -10.82 -41.87
C ILE A 543 4.23 -11.32 -40.73
N ARG A 544 4.54 -10.46 -39.79
CA ARG A 544 5.19 -10.84 -38.54
C ARG A 544 4.14 -11.31 -37.54
N VAL A 545 4.27 -12.55 -37.11
CA VAL A 545 3.41 -13.11 -36.07
C VAL A 545 3.95 -12.67 -34.70
N ARG A 546 3.13 -12.00 -33.94
CA ARG A 546 3.44 -11.59 -32.55
C ARG A 546 3.25 -12.80 -31.63
N SER A 547 4.28 -13.08 -30.82
CA SER A 547 4.32 -14.24 -29.91
C SER A 547 4.93 -13.97 -28.54
N ASP A 548 5.75 -12.92 -28.41
CA ASP A 548 6.36 -12.53 -27.14
C ASP A 548 5.45 -11.49 -26.45
N PHE A 549 4.62 -11.92 -25.51
CA PHE A 549 3.69 -11.07 -24.77
C PHE A 549 4.14 -10.85 -23.31
N ASN A 550 5.45 -10.87 -23.06
CA ASN A 550 5.99 -10.54 -21.74
C ASN A 550 5.62 -9.10 -21.36
N PRO A 551 5.03 -8.85 -20.16
CA PRO A 551 4.73 -7.50 -19.72
C PRO A 551 5.97 -6.69 -19.33
N LEU A 552 7.11 -7.34 -19.00
CA LEU A 552 8.37 -6.69 -18.69
C LEU A 552 9.21 -6.56 -19.97
N ALA A 553 9.39 -5.33 -20.43
CA ALA A 553 10.19 -5.05 -21.61
C ALA A 553 11.69 -4.95 -21.32
N THR A 554 12.05 -4.30 -20.23
CA THR A 554 13.45 -4.10 -19.85
C THR A 554 13.56 -3.94 -18.32
N PHE A 555 14.55 -4.60 -17.75
CA PHE A 555 14.98 -4.40 -16.37
C PHE A 555 16.49 -4.16 -16.38
N ALA A 556 16.91 -2.93 -16.08
CA ALA A 556 18.31 -2.53 -16.04
C ALA A 556 18.61 -1.99 -14.63
N ALA A 557 19.07 -2.88 -13.74
CA ALA A 557 19.22 -2.61 -12.32
C ALA A 557 20.49 -1.81 -11.96
N GLU A 558 21.50 -1.78 -12.84
CA GLU A 558 22.82 -1.21 -12.55
C GLU A 558 23.28 -0.31 -13.69
N VAL A 559 22.65 0.84 -13.86
CA VAL A 559 23.03 1.84 -14.85
C VAL A 559 23.79 2.97 -14.15
N GLN A 560 24.97 3.35 -14.62
CA GLN A 560 25.77 4.41 -14.01
C GLN A 560 25.80 5.67 -14.88
N THR A 561 25.77 6.84 -14.23
CA THR A 561 25.97 8.12 -14.89
C THR A 561 27.43 8.42 -15.19
N ASP A 562 27.68 9.06 -16.34
CA ASP A 562 28.99 9.56 -16.71
C ASP A 562 29.40 10.83 -15.91
N ALA A 563 30.61 11.36 -16.21
CA ALA A 563 31.10 12.59 -15.57
C ALA A 563 30.24 13.85 -15.82
N ARG A 564 29.23 13.78 -16.68
CA ARG A 564 28.27 14.86 -16.97
C ARG A 564 26.85 14.54 -16.47
N GLY A 565 26.73 13.57 -15.58
CA GLY A 565 25.45 13.13 -15.07
C GLY A 565 24.55 12.43 -16.10
N ARG A 566 25.09 11.82 -17.15
CA ARG A 566 24.32 11.24 -18.25
C ARG A 566 24.38 9.72 -18.24
N ALA A 567 23.26 9.08 -18.54
CA ALA A 567 23.17 7.65 -18.79
C ALA A 567 22.32 7.37 -20.03
N THR A 568 22.51 6.16 -20.61
CA THR A 568 21.75 5.74 -21.78
C THR A 568 21.38 4.27 -21.64
N VAL A 569 20.10 3.94 -21.83
CA VAL A 569 19.56 2.57 -21.77
C VAL A 569 18.91 2.20 -23.10
N SER A 570 19.29 1.03 -23.65
CA SER A 570 18.62 0.46 -24.83
C SER A 570 17.39 -0.32 -24.39
N ILE A 571 16.21 0.05 -24.85
CA ILE A 571 14.94 -0.59 -24.58
C ILE A 571 14.53 -1.41 -25.80
N LYS A 572 14.25 -2.70 -25.60
CA LYS A 572 13.59 -3.58 -26.57
C LYS A 572 12.22 -3.94 -26.02
N VAL A 573 11.16 -3.58 -26.73
CA VAL A 573 9.82 -3.97 -26.32
C VAL A 573 9.44 -5.35 -26.85
N PRO A 574 8.66 -6.13 -26.09
CA PRO A 574 7.97 -7.33 -26.54
C PRO A 574 6.93 -7.04 -27.64
N ASP A 575 6.18 -8.05 -28.03
CA ASP A 575 5.19 -7.97 -29.12
C ASP A 575 3.81 -7.45 -28.67
N ASN A 576 3.68 -6.91 -27.45
CA ASN A 576 2.44 -6.32 -26.95
C ASN A 576 2.06 -5.04 -27.71
N LEU A 577 0.76 -4.84 -27.94
CA LEU A 577 0.17 -3.59 -28.40
C LEU A 577 -0.33 -2.82 -27.19
N THR A 578 0.54 -2.02 -26.58
CA THR A 578 0.29 -1.38 -25.29
C THR A 578 1.12 -0.13 -25.10
N ARG A 579 0.84 0.60 -24.03
CA ARG A 579 1.72 1.61 -23.48
C ARG A 579 2.60 0.98 -22.41
N TYR A 580 3.88 1.20 -22.46
CA TYR A 580 4.82 0.84 -21.40
C TYR A 580 5.13 2.06 -20.56
N ARG A 581 5.16 1.89 -19.24
CA ARG A 581 5.68 2.86 -18.29
C ARG A 581 7.16 2.60 -18.11
N VAL A 582 7.98 3.63 -18.34
CA VAL A 582 9.41 3.64 -18.05
C VAL A 582 9.57 4.28 -16.68
N MET A 583 10.09 3.55 -15.71
CA MET A 583 10.32 3.99 -14.35
C MET A 583 11.80 4.02 -14.06
N ILE A 584 12.27 5.07 -13.43
CA ILE A 584 13.68 5.28 -13.12
C ILE A 584 13.81 5.68 -11.66
N VAL A 585 14.69 5.02 -10.93
CA VAL A 585 15.09 5.40 -9.57
C VAL A 585 16.60 5.63 -9.58
N ALA A 586 17.05 6.70 -8.96
CA ALA A 586 18.45 7.09 -8.89
C ALA A 586 18.92 7.27 -7.44
N VAL A 587 20.18 6.93 -7.21
CA VAL A 587 20.91 7.20 -5.98
C VAL A 587 22.30 7.72 -6.32
N ASP A 588 22.77 8.71 -5.57
CA ASP A 588 24.16 9.22 -5.73
C ASP A 588 25.20 8.21 -5.23
N SER A 589 26.45 8.42 -5.56
CA SER A 589 27.54 7.51 -5.18
C SER A 589 27.81 7.40 -3.67
N GLN A 590 27.20 8.29 -2.87
CA GLN A 590 27.31 8.29 -1.40
C GLN A 590 26.13 7.65 -0.72
N GLY A 591 25.02 7.39 -1.46
CA GLY A 591 23.79 6.79 -0.96
C GLY A 591 22.99 7.74 -0.08
N ASN A 592 23.05 9.04 -0.31
CA ASN A 592 22.36 10.04 0.51
C ASN A 592 21.51 11.04 -0.27
N GLN A 593 21.50 10.99 -1.59
CA GLN A 593 20.62 11.74 -2.47
C GLN A 593 19.86 10.77 -3.38
N PHE A 594 18.58 11.02 -3.58
CA PHE A 594 17.69 10.11 -4.30
C PHE A 594 16.79 10.89 -5.26
N GLY A 595 16.35 10.23 -6.31
CA GLY A 595 15.37 10.79 -7.23
C GLY A 595 14.68 9.72 -8.04
N SER A 596 13.56 10.06 -8.65
CA SER A 596 12.83 9.19 -9.57
C SER A 596 12.24 9.97 -10.72
N ALA A 597 12.01 9.27 -11.84
CA ALA A 597 11.30 9.84 -13.00
C ALA A 597 10.51 8.76 -13.70
N GLU A 598 9.46 9.16 -14.42
CA GLU A 598 8.67 8.29 -15.27
C GLU A 598 8.58 8.84 -16.70
N ALA A 599 8.46 7.93 -17.67
CA ALA A 599 8.18 8.27 -19.06
C ALA A 599 7.28 7.21 -19.69
N ASN A 600 6.64 7.53 -20.81
CA ASN A 600 5.74 6.61 -21.51
C ASN A 600 6.33 6.22 -22.88
N LEU A 601 6.23 4.94 -23.21
CA LEU A 601 6.61 4.36 -24.49
C LEU A 601 5.44 3.57 -25.07
N THR A 602 4.94 3.96 -26.25
CA THR A 602 3.79 3.30 -26.87
C THR A 602 4.25 2.33 -27.96
N ALA A 603 3.79 1.08 -27.88
CA ALA A 603 3.99 0.08 -28.93
C ALA A 603 2.67 -0.10 -29.69
N ARG A 604 2.63 0.30 -30.96
CA ARG A 604 1.43 0.24 -31.80
C ARG A 604 1.74 -0.05 -33.25
N LEU A 605 0.71 -0.48 -34.02
CA LEU A 605 0.74 -0.68 -35.46
C LEU A 605 -0.39 0.11 -36.12
N PRO A 606 -0.26 0.50 -37.41
CA PRO A 606 -1.34 1.15 -38.16
C PRO A 606 -2.61 0.28 -38.27
N LEU A 607 -2.43 -1.03 -38.44
CA LEU A 607 -3.48 -2.05 -38.37
C LEU A 607 -3.14 -3.00 -37.23
N MET A 608 -4.05 -3.21 -36.27
CA MET A 608 -3.86 -4.07 -35.12
C MET A 608 -4.88 -5.18 -35.05
N VAL A 609 -4.42 -6.39 -34.69
CA VAL A 609 -5.23 -7.58 -34.44
C VAL A 609 -5.22 -7.87 -32.95
N ARG A 610 -6.40 -7.86 -32.33
CA ARG A 610 -6.56 -8.17 -30.90
C ARG A 610 -7.52 -9.34 -30.73
N PRO A 611 -7.04 -10.57 -30.57
CA PRO A 611 -7.89 -11.71 -30.21
C PRO A 611 -8.45 -11.56 -28.79
N SER A 612 -9.75 -11.74 -28.62
CA SER A 612 -10.42 -11.75 -27.33
C SER A 612 -10.83 -13.18 -26.98
N ALA A 613 -9.85 -14.05 -26.86
CA ALA A 613 -10.07 -15.46 -26.58
C ALA A 613 -10.49 -15.68 -25.11
N PRO A 614 -11.29 -16.75 -24.82
CA PRO A 614 -11.57 -17.15 -23.43
C PRO A 614 -10.28 -17.64 -22.76
N ARG A 615 -10.28 -17.74 -21.43
CA ARG A 615 -9.10 -18.18 -20.66
C ARG A 615 -8.80 -19.65 -20.82
N PHE A 616 -9.83 -20.46 -21.03
CA PHE A 616 -9.78 -21.90 -21.24
C PHE A 616 -11.01 -22.34 -22.04
N LEU A 617 -10.95 -23.52 -22.56
CA LEU A 617 -12.06 -24.22 -23.21
C LEU A 617 -12.27 -25.56 -22.53
N ASN A 618 -13.50 -26.11 -22.63
CA ASN A 618 -13.75 -27.49 -22.28
C ASN A 618 -13.89 -28.34 -23.53
N PHE A 619 -13.60 -29.60 -23.43
CA PHE A 619 -13.88 -30.59 -24.45
C PHE A 619 -15.37 -30.53 -24.87
N GLY A 620 -15.62 -30.39 -26.17
CA GLY A 620 -16.96 -30.32 -26.72
C GLY A 620 -17.60 -28.94 -26.72
N ASP A 621 -16.90 -27.89 -26.27
CA ASP A 621 -17.40 -26.52 -26.34
C ASP A 621 -17.60 -26.08 -27.80
N ARG A 622 -18.67 -25.30 -27.99
CA ARG A 622 -18.92 -24.51 -29.21
C ARG A 622 -19.00 -23.06 -28.83
N PHE A 623 -18.24 -22.22 -29.52
CA PHE A 623 -18.08 -20.80 -29.15
C PHE A 623 -17.76 -19.98 -30.41
N GLU A 624 -17.82 -18.68 -30.29
CA GLU A 624 -17.32 -17.76 -31.29
C GLU A 624 -16.02 -17.14 -30.74
N LEU A 625 -14.93 -17.16 -31.54
CA LEU A 625 -13.72 -16.41 -31.23
C LEU A 625 -13.87 -14.98 -31.69
N PRO A 626 -14.01 -13.98 -30.79
CA PRO A 626 -14.05 -12.58 -31.19
C PRO A 626 -12.63 -12.10 -31.49
N VAL A 627 -12.47 -11.33 -32.54
CA VAL A 627 -11.23 -10.68 -32.94
C VAL A 627 -11.53 -9.23 -33.26
N VAL A 628 -10.92 -8.32 -32.48
CA VAL A 628 -11.02 -6.89 -32.71
C VAL A 628 -9.92 -6.47 -33.69
N LEU A 629 -10.31 -5.89 -34.80
CA LEU A 629 -9.44 -5.26 -35.79
C LEU A 629 -9.51 -3.75 -35.60
N GLN A 630 -8.39 -3.09 -35.44
CA GLN A 630 -8.31 -1.66 -35.18
C GLN A 630 -7.50 -0.96 -36.26
N ASN A 631 -8.05 0.09 -36.84
CA ASN A 631 -7.40 0.98 -37.79
C ASN A 631 -6.94 2.24 -37.05
N GLN A 632 -5.67 2.50 -37.06
CA GLN A 632 -5.02 3.69 -36.46
C GLN A 632 -4.61 4.72 -37.53
N THR A 633 -5.12 4.57 -38.76
CA THR A 633 -4.87 5.52 -39.84
C THR A 633 -6.02 6.51 -39.97
N ASP A 634 -5.76 7.66 -40.61
CA ASP A 634 -6.76 8.72 -40.85
C ASP A 634 -7.71 8.43 -42.03
N GLU A 635 -7.58 7.25 -42.67
CA GLU A 635 -8.41 6.83 -43.79
C GLU A 635 -9.06 5.47 -43.50
N PRO A 636 -10.29 5.22 -44.03
CA PRO A 636 -10.88 3.89 -43.98
C PRO A 636 -10.04 2.87 -44.76
N ILE A 637 -9.86 1.67 -44.17
CA ILE A 637 -9.10 0.58 -44.78
C ILE A 637 -9.96 -0.67 -44.99
N GLU A 638 -9.73 -1.37 -46.11
CA GLU A 638 -10.28 -2.70 -46.36
C GLU A 638 -9.31 -3.75 -45.87
N VAL A 639 -9.77 -4.64 -44.99
CA VAL A 639 -8.91 -5.62 -44.27
C VAL A 639 -9.40 -7.03 -44.61
N ASP A 640 -8.48 -7.88 -45.06
CA ASP A 640 -8.66 -9.33 -45.12
C ASP A 640 -8.13 -9.94 -43.84
N VAL A 641 -8.98 -10.65 -43.07
CA VAL A 641 -8.62 -11.37 -41.86
C VAL A 641 -8.84 -12.86 -42.01
N ALA A 642 -7.92 -13.67 -41.54
CA ALA A 642 -7.99 -15.12 -41.57
C ALA A 642 -7.50 -15.75 -40.26
N VAL A 643 -8.05 -16.93 -39.91
CA VAL A 643 -7.69 -17.69 -38.73
C VAL A 643 -7.28 -19.11 -39.09
N GLU A 644 -6.13 -19.54 -38.62
CA GLU A 644 -5.67 -20.94 -38.65
C GLU A 644 -5.72 -21.52 -37.24
N THR A 645 -6.14 -22.80 -37.11
CA THR A 645 -6.40 -23.43 -35.82
C THR A 645 -5.71 -24.77 -35.67
N THR A 646 -5.34 -25.12 -34.45
CA THR A 646 -4.87 -26.48 -34.07
C THR A 646 -5.71 -26.93 -32.88
N ASN A 647 -6.17 -28.18 -32.89
CA ASN A 647 -7.10 -28.78 -31.88
C ASN A 647 -8.44 -28.04 -31.76
N ILE A 648 -8.81 -27.32 -32.79
CA ILE A 648 -10.08 -26.56 -32.93
C ILE A 648 -10.58 -26.74 -34.37
N THR A 649 -11.87 -26.96 -34.53
CA THR A 649 -12.54 -26.99 -35.84
C THR A 649 -13.32 -25.69 -35.99
N LEU A 650 -12.98 -24.90 -37.02
CA LEU A 650 -13.85 -23.78 -37.44
C LEU A 650 -15.11 -24.32 -38.08
N THR A 651 -16.27 -23.89 -37.60
CA THR A 651 -17.57 -24.38 -38.10
C THR A 651 -18.10 -23.61 -39.30
N GLU A 652 -17.47 -22.46 -39.60
CA GLU A 652 -17.75 -21.59 -40.74
C GLU A 652 -16.47 -21.18 -41.46
N ASN A 653 -16.49 -20.10 -42.24
CA ASN A 653 -15.35 -19.62 -43.01
C ASN A 653 -14.17 -19.21 -42.14
N ALA A 654 -12.99 -19.63 -42.53
CA ALA A 654 -11.72 -19.25 -41.86
C ALA A 654 -11.24 -17.83 -42.22
N GLY A 655 -11.91 -17.12 -43.11
CA GLY A 655 -11.53 -15.76 -43.48
C GLY A 655 -12.73 -14.85 -43.77
N GLN A 656 -12.54 -13.57 -43.48
CA GLN A 656 -13.53 -12.52 -43.72
C GLN A 656 -12.87 -11.27 -44.32
N ARG A 657 -13.62 -10.47 -45.07
CA ARG A 657 -13.21 -9.15 -45.54
C ARG A 657 -14.14 -8.08 -44.97
N VAL A 658 -13.55 -7.07 -44.33
CA VAL A 658 -14.26 -5.99 -43.65
C VAL A 658 -13.63 -4.64 -43.97
N THR A 659 -14.45 -3.58 -43.91
CA THR A 659 -13.94 -2.19 -44.01
C THR A 659 -13.97 -1.56 -42.62
N ILE A 660 -12.84 -1.04 -42.19
CA ILE A 660 -12.71 -0.37 -40.86
C ILE A 660 -12.60 1.14 -41.10
N PRO A 661 -13.48 1.96 -40.54
CA PRO A 661 -13.36 3.42 -40.62
C PRO A 661 -12.03 3.95 -40.11
N ALA A 662 -11.69 5.20 -40.45
CA ALA A 662 -10.52 5.88 -39.97
C ALA A 662 -10.56 6.01 -38.43
N ASN A 663 -9.46 5.72 -37.76
CA ASN A 663 -9.32 5.81 -36.28
C ASN A 663 -10.40 5.03 -35.50
N ASP A 664 -10.87 3.91 -36.08
CA ASP A 664 -11.97 3.12 -35.52
C ASP A 664 -11.66 1.63 -35.53
N ARG A 665 -12.56 0.81 -35.06
CA ARG A 665 -12.41 -0.63 -34.87
C ARG A 665 -13.65 -1.39 -35.26
N ILE A 666 -13.50 -2.68 -35.60
CA ILE A 666 -14.58 -3.61 -35.86
C ILE A 666 -14.30 -4.94 -35.22
N GLU A 667 -15.29 -5.58 -34.66
CA GLU A 667 -15.20 -6.96 -34.17
C GLU A 667 -15.65 -7.92 -35.26
N VAL A 668 -14.85 -8.92 -35.54
CA VAL A 668 -15.19 -10.07 -36.37
C VAL A 668 -15.19 -11.32 -35.50
N ARG A 669 -16.05 -12.29 -35.85
CA ARG A 669 -16.22 -13.52 -35.09
C ARG A 669 -15.98 -14.74 -35.94
N PHE A 670 -15.34 -15.74 -35.34
CA PHE A 670 -15.05 -17.04 -35.96
C PHE A 670 -15.69 -18.16 -35.14
N PRO A 671 -16.82 -18.71 -35.58
CA PRO A 671 -17.45 -19.83 -34.92
C PRO A 671 -16.57 -21.09 -34.92
N ALA A 672 -16.39 -21.70 -33.77
CA ALA A 672 -15.43 -22.77 -33.54
C ALA A 672 -15.94 -23.82 -32.54
N ALA A 673 -15.36 -25.01 -32.59
CA ALA A 673 -15.68 -26.12 -31.70
C ALA A 673 -14.39 -26.86 -31.27
N THR A 674 -14.35 -27.34 -30.03
CA THR A 674 -13.26 -28.16 -29.49
C THR A 674 -13.55 -29.64 -29.68
N GLU A 675 -12.53 -30.43 -30.03
CA GLU A 675 -12.69 -31.85 -30.27
C GLU A 675 -11.89 -32.75 -29.30
N MET A 676 -10.80 -32.23 -28.70
CA MET A 676 -9.97 -33.01 -27.79
C MET A 676 -9.47 -32.14 -26.63
N ALA A 677 -9.25 -32.74 -25.47
CA ALA A 677 -8.52 -32.11 -24.38
C ALA A 677 -7.04 -31.92 -24.75
N GLY A 678 -6.40 -30.89 -24.18
CA GLY A 678 -5.03 -30.54 -24.46
C GLY A 678 -4.88 -29.04 -24.69
N THR A 679 -4.09 -28.62 -25.69
CA THR A 679 -3.90 -27.21 -26.03
C THR A 679 -4.59 -26.88 -27.35
N ALA A 680 -5.43 -25.86 -27.36
CA ALA A 680 -5.99 -25.23 -28.54
C ALA A 680 -5.12 -24.05 -28.96
N ARG A 681 -4.87 -23.93 -30.28
CA ARG A 681 -4.08 -22.80 -30.80
C ARG A 681 -4.83 -22.10 -31.91
N PHE A 682 -4.83 -20.77 -31.87
CA PHE A 682 -5.37 -19.88 -32.90
C PHE A 682 -4.25 -18.99 -33.41
N GLN A 683 -4.06 -18.95 -34.71
CA GLN A 683 -3.20 -17.98 -35.37
C GLN A 683 -4.07 -17.10 -36.27
N ILE A 684 -4.14 -15.82 -35.92
CA ILE A 684 -4.97 -14.83 -36.58
C ILE A 684 -4.08 -13.90 -37.36
N ALA A 685 -4.36 -13.66 -38.64
CA ALA A 685 -3.64 -12.69 -39.44
C ALA A 685 -4.61 -11.75 -40.17
N ALA A 686 -4.28 -10.46 -40.19
CA ALA A 686 -5.02 -9.44 -40.90
C ALA A 686 -4.08 -8.63 -41.81
N VAL A 687 -4.56 -8.30 -43.03
CA VAL A 687 -3.79 -7.58 -44.06
C VAL A 687 -4.64 -6.53 -44.71
N SER A 688 -4.08 -5.33 -44.92
CA SER A 688 -4.68 -4.24 -45.69
C SER A 688 -3.60 -3.47 -46.43
N GLY A 689 -3.50 -3.67 -47.73
CA GLY A 689 -2.48 -3.00 -48.56
C GLY A 689 -1.04 -3.25 -48.04
N ASN A 690 -0.44 -2.22 -47.46
CA ASN A 690 0.93 -2.28 -46.89
C ASN A 690 0.94 -2.57 -45.38
N TYR A 691 -0.21 -2.70 -44.75
CA TYR A 691 -0.33 -2.95 -43.30
C TYR A 691 -0.67 -4.42 -43.05
N ALA A 692 -0.01 -5.02 -42.10
CA ALA A 692 -0.28 -6.39 -41.70
C ALA A 692 0.01 -6.56 -40.19
N ASP A 693 -0.80 -7.37 -39.51
CA ASP A 693 -0.57 -7.80 -38.16
C ASP A 693 -1.04 -9.25 -37.98
N ALA A 694 -0.36 -10.01 -37.13
CA ALA A 694 -0.78 -11.35 -36.77
C ALA A 694 -0.47 -11.66 -35.30
N ALA A 695 -1.36 -12.42 -34.67
CA ALA A 695 -1.21 -12.86 -33.30
C ALA A 695 -1.48 -14.37 -33.15
N THR A 696 -0.78 -15.01 -32.23
CA THR A 696 -1.04 -16.39 -31.83
C THR A 696 -1.57 -16.41 -30.40
N VAL A 697 -2.63 -17.19 -30.17
CA VAL A 697 -3.21 -17.43 -28.84
C VAL A 697 -3.27 -18.92 -28.61
N GLU A 698 -2.81 -19.37 -27.44
CA GLU A 698 -2.91 -20.75 -26.99
C GLU A 698 -3.75 -20.82 -25.73
N LEU A 699 -4.65 -21.79 -25.66
CA LEU A 699 -5.60 -22.00 -24.58
C LEU A 699 -5.59 -23.47 -24.14
N PRO A 700 -5.67 -23.75 -22.83
CA PRO A 700 -5.92 -25.10 -22.35
C PRO A 700 -7.35 -25.54 -22.67
N VAL A 701 -7.51 -26.77 -23.09
CA VAL A 701 -8.81 -27.45 -23.26
C VAL A 701 -8.93 -28.53 -22.20
N TYR A 702 -9.82 -28.32 -21.27
CA TYR A 702 -10.01 -29.23 -20.13
C TYR A 702 -11.09 -30.25 -20.39
N THR A 703 -11.06 -31.38 -19.64
CA THR A 703 -12.18 -32.27 -19.54
C THR A 703 -13.22 -31.76 -18.57
N PRO A 704 -14.51 -31.70 -18.92
CA PRO A 704 -15.54 -31.11 -18.06
C PRO A 704 -16.00 -32.04 -16.92
N ALA A 705 -15.32 -33.19 -16.72
CA ALA A 705 -15.68 -34.17 -15.73
C ALA A 705 -14.48 -34.55 -14.85
N THR A 706 -14.75 -34.90 -13.60
CA THR A 706 -13.78 -35.48 -12.68
C THR A 706 -13.53 -36.94 -13.02
N THR A 707 -12.33 -37.44 -12.68
CA THR A 707 -12.02 -38.87 -12.75
C THR A 707 -12.62 -39.59 -11.54
N GLU A 708 -13.40 -40.63 -11.77
CA GLU A 708 -13.85 -41.54 -10.71
C GLU A 708 -13.13 -42.88 -10.85
N ALA A 709 -12.64 -43.41 -9.75
CA ALA A 709 -11.98 -44.70 -9.67
C ALA A 709 -12.82 -45.68 -8.85
N PHE A 710 -13.09 -46.83 -9.44
CA PHE A 710 -13.76 -47.93 -8.77
C PHE A 710 -12.78 -49.07 -8.65
N ALA A 711 -12.55 -49.58 -7.44
CA ALA A 711 -11.63 -50.66 -7.19
C ALA A 711 -12.36 -51.90 -6.65
N THR A 712 -11.95 -53.07 -7.11
CA THR A 712 -12.37 -54.35 -6.53
C THR A 712 -11.13 -55.19 -6.23
N TYR A 713 -11.18 -55.91 -5.14
CA TYR A 713 -10.04 -56.67 -4.62
C TYR A 713 -10.40 -58.17 -4.51
N GLY A 714 -9.43 -59.01 -4.70
CA GLY A 714 -9.58 -60.43 -4.51
C GLY A 714 -8.27 -61.12 -4.12
N VAL A 715 -8.34 -62.19 -3.35
CA VAL A 715 -7.19 -63.01 -2.98
C VAL A 715 -7.37 -64.40 -3.63
N VAL A 716 -6.32 -64.82 -4.30
CA VAL A 716 -6.29 -66.16 -4.94
C VAL A 716 -5.41 -67.09 -4.09
N ASP A 717 -6.00 -67.76 -3.16
CA ASP A 717 -5.29 -68.75 -2.34
C ASP A 717 -5.12 -70.09 -3.07
N ASN A 718 -6.12 -70.48 -3.88
CA ASN A 718 -6.07 -71.68 -4.67
C ASN A 718 -7.04 -71.61 -5.86
N GLY A 719 -6.60 -71.93 -7.07
CA GLY A 719 -7.43 -71.86 -8.27
C GLY A 719 -7.50 -70.51 -8.92
N ALA A 720 -8.71 -69.98 -9.21
CA ALA A 720 -8.98 -68.75 -9.88
C ALA A 720 -10.13 -67.97 -9.21
N VAL A 721 -10.04 -66.66 -9.21
CA VAL A 721 -11.11 -65.73 -8.75
C VAL A 721 -11.58 -64.91 -9.95
N ALA A 722 -12.90 -64.95 -10.21
CA ALA A 722 -13.51 -64.07 -11.24
C ALA A 722 -14.02 -62.75 -10.61
N GLN A 723 -13.53 -61.64 -11.07
CA GLN A 723 -14.00 -60.32 -10.67
C GLN A 723 -14.89 -59.71 -11.78
N PRO A 724 -16.19 -59.50 -11.55
CA PRO A 724 -17.03 -58.84 -12.53
C PRO A 724 -16.67 -57.36 -12.65
N VAL A 725 -16.34 -56.90 -13.85
CA VAL A 725 -16.08 -55.50 -14.16
C VAL A 725 -17.06 -55.07 -15.23
N ALA A 726 -17.77 -53.94 -14.98
CA ALA A 726 -18.67 -53.35 -15.96
C ALA A 726 -18.11 -51.97 -16.34
N ALA A 727 -18.00 -51.68 -17.62
CA ALA A 727 -17.63 -50.33 -18.09
C ALA A 727 -18.77 -49.38 -17.75
N PRO A 728 -18.48 -48.22 -17.16
CA PRO A 728 -19.48 -47.20 -16.91
C PRO A 728 -20.11 -46.68 -18.23
N THR A 729 -21.40 -46.33 -18.21
CA THR A 729 -22.14 -45.91 -19.41
C THR A 729 -22.19 -44.40 -19.59
N ASN A 730 -21.95 -43.61 -18.51
CA ASN A 730 -22.02 -42.14 -18.50
C ASN A 730 -20.64 -41.54 -18.34
N VAL A 731 -19.70 -41.90 -19.20
CA VAL A 731 -18.30 -41.45 -19.17
C VAL A 731 -17.85 -41.06 -20.58
N PHE A 732 -16.80 -40.26 -20.66
CA PHE A 732 -16.07 -39.98 -21.89
C PHE A 732 -15.13 -41.16 -22.19
N PRO A 733 -15.44 -42.04 -23.17
CA PRO A 733 -14.74 -43.32 -23.35
C PRO A 733 -13.29 -43.18 -23.81
N GLN A 734 -12.88 -42.00 -24.24
CA GLN A 734 -11.51 -41.65 -24.63
C GLN A 734 -10.58 -41.38 -23.44
N PHE A 735 -11.14 -41.25 -22.23
CA PHE A 735 -10.38 -41.04 -20.99
C PHE A 735 -10.58 -42.19 -20.03
N GLY A 736 -9.54 -42.46 -19.23
CA GLY A 736 -9.55 -43.57 -18.27
C GLY A 736 -9.20 -44.92 -18.89
N GLY A 737 -9.40 -45.99 -18.13
CA GLY A 737 -9.08 -47.35 -18.51
C GLY A 737 -9.35 -48.35 -17.40
N LEU A 738 -9.07 -49.62 -17.67
CA LEU A 738 -9.05 -50.67 -16.66
C LEU A 738 -7.60 -50.95 -16.28
N GLU A 739 -7.26 -50.74 -15.02
CA GLU A 739 -5.97 -51.10 -14.44
C GLU A 739 -6.12 -52.39 -13.65
N ILE A 740 -5.25 -53.39 -13.90
CA ILE A 740 -5.23 -54.65 -13.18
C ILE A 740 -3.86 -54.79 -12.52
N GLN A 741 -3.85 -54.73 -11.20
CA GLN A 741 -2.64 -54.95 -10.41
C GLN A 741 -2.67 -56.32 -9.77
N THR A 742 -1.59 -57.10 -9.91
CA THR A 742 -1.43 -58.39 -9.26
C THR A 742 -0.17 -58.42 -8.41
N SER A 743 -0.26 -58.98 -7.22
CA SER A 743 0.87 -59.07 -6.31
C SER A 743 0.87 -60.36 -5.54
N SER A 744 2.05 -60.92 -5.25
CA SER A 744 2.24 -62.07 -4.38
C SER A 744 2.18 -61.74 -2.88
N THR A 745 2.03 -60.48 -2.52
CA THR A 745 2.01 -60.02 -1.12
C THR A 745 1.18 -58.74 -0.97
N ALA A 746 0.50 -58.58 0.18
CA ALA A 746 -0.25 -57.40 0.54
C ALA A 746 0.65 -56.14 0.78
N LEU A 747 1.95 -56.31 0.88
CA LEU A 747 2.89 -55.20 1.10
C LEU A 747 2.96 -54.23 -0.10
N GLN A 748 2.57 -54.63 -1.29
CA GLN A 748 2.51 -53.78 -2.48
C GLN A 748 1.56 -52.60 -2.27
N ALA A 749 0.49 -52.76 -1.50
CA ALA A 749 -0.45 -51.67 -1.18
C ALA A 749 0.20 -50.50 -0.42
N LEU A 750 1.38 -50.73 0.18
CA LEU A 750 2.16 -49.64 0.84
C LEU A 750 2.88 -48.75 -0.15
N THR A 751 3.04 -49.16 -1.42
CA THR A 751 3.67 -48.34 -2.47
C THR A 751 2.92 -47.01 -2.69
N ASP A 752 1.60 -47.10 -2.83
CA ASP A 752 0.75 -45.92 -3.05
C ASP A 752 0.81 -44.95 -1.86
N ALA A 753 0.85 -45.49 -0.63
CA ALA A 753 0.99 -44.67 0.58
C ALA A 753 2.34 -43.93 0.61
N VAL A 754 3.43 -44.58 0.18
CA VAL A 754 4.76 -43.93 0.14
C VAL A 754 4.83 -42.90 -0.97
N LEU A 755 4.26 -43.18 -2.14
CA LEU A 755 4.16 -42.21 -3.24
C LEU A 755 3.40 -40.97 -2.81
N TYR A 756 2.26 -41.16 -2.12
CA TYR A 756 1.48 -40.05 -1.55
C TYR A 756 2.30 -39.24 -0.55
N LEU A 757 2.96 -39.89 0.42
CA LEU A 757 3.80 -39.20 1.40
C LEU A 757 4.98 -38.45 0.75
N SER A 758 5.58 -39.03 -0.30
CA SER A 758 6.72 -38.43 -1.00
C SER A 758 6.33 -37.23 -1.83
N ALA A 759 5.12 -37.22 -2.40
CA ALA A 759 4.58 -36.14 -3.24
C ALA A 759 3.79 -35.12 -2.46
N TYR A 760 3.63 -35.25 -1.13
CA TYR A 760 2.82 -34.34 -0.33
C TYR A 760 3.44 -32.94 -0.30
N PRO A 761 2.68 -31.88 -0.68
CA PRO A 761 3.27 -30.59 -0.97
C PRO A 761 3.63 -29.75 0.25
N PHE A 762 3.09 -30.10 1.42
CA PHE A 762 3.32 -29.33 2.64
C PHE A 762 4.44 -29.93 3.49
N GLU A 763 5.20 -29.07 4.18
CA GLU A 763 6.43 -29.44 4.88
C GLU A 763 6.46 -28.92 6.33
N CYS A 764 5.37 -29.11 7.08
CA CYS A 764 5.41 -28.88 8.53
C CYS A 764 6.21 -29.99 9.23
N THR A 765 6.58 -29.80 10.49
CA THR A 765 7.40 -30.75 11.26
C THR A 765 6.75 -32.13 11.37
N GLU A 766 5.41 -32.19 11.42
CA GLU A 766 4.67 -33.46 11.43
C GLU A 766 4.84 -34.17 10.09
N GLN A 767 4.62 -33.51 8.97
CA GLN A 767 4.67 -34.06 7.62
C GLN A 767 6.09 -34.49 7.22
N LEU A 768 7.09 -33.65 7.50
CA LEU A 768 8.50 -34.02 7.33
C LEU A 768 8.86 -35.29 8.12
N SER A 769 8.40 -35.38 9.37
CA SER A 769 8.64 -36.52 10.23
C SER A 769 7.93 -37.78 9.75
N SER A 770 6.69 -37.64 9.27
CA SER A 770 5.91 -38.74 8.70
C SER A 770 6.57 -39.30 7.43
N ARG A 771 7.11 -38.41 6.56
CA ARG A 771 7.85 -38.83 5.36
C ARG A 771 9.16 -39.51 5.72
N VAL A 772 9.95 -38.97 6.65
CA VAL A 772 11.19 -39.60 7.17
C VAL A 772 10.89 -40.98 7.75
N LEU A 773 9.84 -41.08 8.58
CA LEU A 773 9.45 -42.33 9.22
C LEU A 773 8.99 -43.36 8.21
N GLY A 774 8.17 -42.99 7.24
CA GLY A 774 7.67 -43.87 6.17
C GLY A 774 8.81 -44.43 5.32
N ILE A 775 9.71 -43.57 4.84
CA ILE A 775 10.86 -44.01 4.03
C ILE A 775 11.81 -44.87 4.88
N ALA A 776 12.13 -44.47 6.10
CA ALA A 776 13.01 -45.21 6.99
C ALA A 776 12.46 -46.60 7.34
N ALA A 777 11.12 -46.76 7.44
CA ALA A 777 10.49 -48.05 7.72
C ALA A 777 10.44 -48.95 6.51
N LEU A 778 10.19 -48.42 5.32
CA LEU A 778 9.76 -49.19 4.17
C LEU A 778 10.80 -49.27 3.03
N ARG A 779 11.88 -48.43 3.05
CA ARG A 779 12.89 -48.38 1.98
C ARG A 779 13.34 -49.80 1.49
N ASP A 780 13.74 -50.63 2.41
CA ASP A 780 14.30 -51.97 2.06
C ASP A 780 13.25 -52.90 1.40
N VAL A 781 11.98 -52.72 1.78
CA VAL A 781 10.86 -53.46 1.21
C VAL A 781 10.48 -52.91 -0.17
N LEU A 782 10.36 -51.59 -0.27
CA LEU A 782 9.94 -50.92 -1.51
C LEU A 782 10.97 -51.09 -2.63
N THR A 783 12.25 -51.03 -2.31
CA THR A 783 13.32 -51.30 -3.27
C THR A 783 13.26 -52.70 -3.88
N ALA A 784 12.74 -53.68 -3.13
CA ALA A 784 12.60 -55.03 -3.61
C ALA A 784 11.40 -55.25 -4.56
N PHE A 785 10.45 -54.29 -4.60
CA PHE A 785 9.28 -54.40 -5.48
C PHE A 785 9.48 -53.80 -6.86
N GLU A 786 10.47 -52.92 -7.04
CA GLU A 786 10.76 -52.20 -8.30
C GLU A 786 9.48 -51.62 -8.95
N ALA A 787 8.55 -51.06 -8.13
CA ALA A 787 7.28 -50.55 -8.62
C ALA A 787 7.47 -49.26 -9.42
N GLU A 788 6.71 -49.13 -10.51
CA GLU A 788 6.73 -47.96 -11.36
C GLU A 788 6.35 -46.69 -10.56
N GLY A 789 7.09 -45.58 -10.75
CA GLY A 789 6.86 -44.31 -10.05
C GLY A 789 7.54 -44.20 -8.68
N LEU A 790 8.14 -45.26 -8.13
CA LEU A 790 8.91 -45.15 -6.88
C LEU A 790 10.23 -44.43 -7.12
N PRO A 791 10.59 -43.45 -6.23
CA PRO A 791 11.92 -42.86 -6.24
C PRO A 791 13.00 -43.94 -6.05
N SER A 792 14.15 -43.77 -6.68
CA SER A 792 15.31 -44.63 -6.48
C SER A 792 15.76 -44.65 -5.02
N ALA A 793 16.49 -45.68 -4.59
CA ALA A 793 17.04 -45.73 -3.23
C ALA A 793 17.87 -44.47 -2.89
N THR A 794 18.63 -43.96 -3.85
CA THR A 794 19.44 -42.72 -3.70
C THR A 794 18.57 -41.47 -3.54
N GLU A 795 17.48 -41.35 -4.28
CA GLU A 795 16.52 -40.23 -4.16
C GLU A 795 15.77 -40.29 -2.83
N MET A 796 15.40 -41.48 -2.36
CA MET A 796 14.81 -41.66 -1.04
C MET A 796 15.79 -41.29 0.08
N GLU A 797 17.06 -41.65 -0.04
CA GLU A 797 18.11 -41.24 0.91
C GLU A 797 18.30 -39.73 0.92
N ALA A 798 18.39 -39.11 -0.26
CA ALA A 798 18.51 -37.66 -0.39
C ALA A 798 17.28 -36.93 0.19
N SER A 799 16.08 -37.44 0.01
CA SER A 799 14.84 -36.90 0.58
C SER A 799 14.87 -36.96 2.11
N VAL A 800 15.23 -38.05 2.72
CA VAL A 800 15.34 -38.16 4.19
C VAL A 800 16.40 -37.17 4.71
N GLN A 801 17.56 -37.05 4.04
CA GLN A 801 18.63 -36.17 4.47
C GLN A 801 18.21 -34.69 4.39
N ARG A 802 17.53 -34.32 3.32
CA ARG A 802 16.95 -32.95 3.16
C ARG A 802 15.94 -32.67 4.29
N ASP A 803 15.05 -33.62 4.59
CA ASP A 803 14.01 -33.44 5.60
C ASP A 803 14.61 -33.36 7.01
N VAL A 804 15.64 -34.17 7.31
CA VAL A 804 16.38 -34.09 8.59
C VAL A 804 17.07 -32.75 8.74
N THR A 805 17.70 -32.24 7.68
CA THR A 805 18.33 -30.89 7.68
C THR A 805 17.27 -29.80 7.88
N ARG A 806 16.11 -29.93 7.25
CA ARG A 806 14.99 -28.99 7.42
C ARG A 806 14.47 -29.00 8.85
N LEU A 807 14.28 -30.17 9.44
CA LEU A 807 13.87 -30.33 10.84
C LEU A 807 14.90 -29.70 11.80
N GLU A 808 16.21 -29.85 11.55
CA GLU A 808 17.26 -29.18 12.34
C GLU A 808 17.11 -27.66 12.31
N GLY A 809 16.80 -27.08 11.14
CA GLY A 809 16.52 -25.66 10.98
C GLY A 809 15.29 -25.16 11.74
N ILE A 810 14.28 -26.02 11.96
CA ILE A 810 13.02 -25.69 12.64
C ILE A 810 13.14 -25.88 14.17
N GLN A 811 14.03 -26.76 14.66
CA GLN A 811 14.15 -27.08 16.08
C GLN A 811 14.38 -25.82 16.94
N ASN A 812 13.59 -25.64 17.97
CA ASN A 812 13.72 -24.54 18.94
C ASN A 812 14.89 -24.76 19.92
N TYR A 813 15.31 -23.71 20.61
CA TYR A 813 16.38 -23.72 21.59
C TYR A 813 16.05 -24.59 22.84
N ASP A 814 14.75 -24.82 23.14
CA ASP A 814 14.28 -25.73 24.18
C ASP A 814 14.38 -27.21 23.78
N GLY A 815 14.74 -27.47 22.53
CA GLY A 815 14.81 -28.80 21.94
C GLY A 815 13.50 -29.34 21.35
N GLY A 816 12.40 -28.60 21.49
CA GLY A 816 11.10 -28.93 20.95
C GLY A 816 10.91 -28.51 19.48
N PHE A 817 9.79 -28.94 18.89
CA PHE A 817 9.44 -28.65 17.51
C PHE A 817 8.08 -27.96 17.41
N PRO A 818 8.03 -26.74 16.79
CA PRO A 818 6.80 -26.09 16.39
C PRO A 818 6.26 -26.71 15.09
N TYR A 819 5.16 -26.20 14.53
CA TYR A 819 4.65 -26.68 13.24
C TYR A 819 5.53 -26.26 12.05
N TRP A 820 5.85 -24.96 11.92
CA TRP A 820 6.39 -24.44 10.66
C TRP A 820 7.79 -23.85 10.74
N ARG A 821 8.11 -23.10 11.80
CA ARG A 821 9.38 -22.36 11.88
C ARG A 821 9.88 -22.17 13.32
N ARG A 822 11.18 -22.12 13.45
CA ARG A 822 11.84 -21.81 14.71
C ARG A 822 11.32 -20.50 15.31
N GLY A 823 11.11 -20.47 16.61
CA GLY A 823 10.59 -19.33 17.37
C GLY A 823 9.08 -19.35 17.62
N GLN A 824 8.32 -20.21 16.92
CA GLN A 824 6.94 -20.52 17.30
C GLN A 824 6.94 -21.45 18.53
N GLU A 825 5.81 -21.57 19.22
CA GLU A 825 5.67 -22.45 20.39
C GLU A 825 5.97 -23.92 20.04
N SER A 826 6.79 -24.56 20.87
CA SER A 826 7.09 -25.99 20.73
C SER A 826 5.89 -26.83 21.07
N ILE A 827 5.50 -27.72 20.16
CA ILE A 827 4.31 -28.58 20.30
C ILE A 827 4.76 -29.98 20.82
N PRO A 828 4.33 -30.41 22.01
CA PRO A 828 4.73 -31.71 22.57
C PRO A 828 4.45 -32.89 21.64
N PHE A 829 3.30 -32.94 20.99
CA PHE A 829 2.95 -33.99 20.03
C PHE A 829 3.93 -34.04 18.84
N ASN A 830 4.17 -32.90 18.18
CA ASN A 830 5.11 -32.82 17.05
C ASN A 830 6.52 -33.24 17.51
N THR A 831 6.93 -32.80 18.70
CA THR A 831 8.25 -33.15 19.24
C THR A 831 8.42 -34.64 19.48
N ILE A 832 7.39 -35.32 20.01
CA ILE A 832 7.39 -36.79 20.16
C ILE A 832 7.49 -37.47 18.78
N HIS A 833 6.70 -37.01 17.81
CA HIS A 833 6.67 -37.59 16.47
C HIS A 833 8.01 -37.44 15.74
N VAL A 834 8.58 -36.23 15.77
CA VAL A 834 9.95 -35.96 15.25
C VAL A 834 10.98 -36.84 15.92
N ALA A 835 10.98 -36.92 17.26
CA ALA A 835 11.92 -37.78 17.98
C ALA A 835 11.84 -39.26 17.54
N HIS A 836 10.61 -39.77 17.34
CA HIS A 836 10.39 -41.12 16.85
C HIS A 836 10.96 -41.29 15.42
N ALA A 837 10.67 -40.34 14.52
CA ALA A 837 11.15 -40.39 13.14
C ALA A 837 12.69 -40.37 13.08
N LEU A 838 13.33 -39.44 13.81
CA LEU A 838 14.79 -39.34 13.89
C LEU A 838 15.44 -40.63 14.47
N GLN A 839 14.86 -41.18 15.50
CA GLN A 839 15.35 -42.43 16.08
C GLN A 839 15.25 -43.59 15.07
N ARG A 840 14.16 -43.71 14.32
CA ARG A 840 13.99 -44.74 13.30
C ARG A 840 14.94 -44.54 12.13
N ALA A 841 15.08 -43.29 11.66
CA ALA A 841 16.05 -42.93 10.61
C ALA A 841 17.48 -43.33 11.01
N LYS A 842 17.92 -43.03 12.23
CA LYS A 842 19.23 -43.41 12.74
C LYS A 842 19.40 -44.95 12.81
N LEU A 843 18.41 -45.69 13.27
CA LEU A 843 18.44 -47.16 13.32
C LEU A 843 18.56 -47.78 11.94
N LYS A 844 18.11 -47.09 10.90
CA LYS A 844 18.17 -47.51 9.49
C LYS A 844 19.39 -46.95 8.74
N GLY A 845 20.32 -46.34 9.46
CA GLY A 845 21.60 -45.89 8.93
C GLY A 845 21.60 -44.53 8.25
N PHE A 846 20.55 -43.72 8.40
CA PHE A 846 20.52 -42.35 7.93
C PHE A 846 21.32 -41.44 8.89
N ASP A 847 21.91 -40.38 8.34
CA ASP A 847 22.66 -39.43 9.13
C ASP A 847 21.70 -38.49 9.87
N VAL A 848 21.77 -38.50 11.20
CA VAL A 848 20.95 -37.66 12.09
C VAL A 848 21.89 -36.88 13.02
N PRO A 849 21.85 -35.53 13.01
CA PRO A 849 22.73 -34.71 13.84
C PRO A 849 22.60 -35.07 15.33
N GLU A 850 23.73 -35.39 15.97
CA GLU A 850 23.74 -35.85 17.38
C GLU A 850 23.24 -34.73 18.33
N GLN A 851 23.52 -33.47 18.02
CA GLN A 851 23.07 -32.34 18.81
C GLN A 851 21.58 -32.21 18.79
N MET A 852 20.95 -32.26 17.59
CA MET A 852 19.50 -32.21 17.41
C MET A 852 18.82 -33.35 18.20
N GLN A 853 19.36 -34.56 18.10
CA GLN A 853 18.83 -35.72 18.82
C GLN A 853 18.96 -35.56 20.34
N ALA A 854 20.08 -35.03 20.84
CA ALA A 854 20.27 -34.79 22.26
C ALA A 854 19.32 -33.75 22.81
N GLN A 855 19.08 -32.67 22.06
CA GLN A 855 18.18 -31.61 22.46
C GLN A 855 16.72 -32.09 22.53
N VAL A 856 16.25 -32.82 21.53
CA VAL A 856 14.88 -33.36 21.53
C VAL A 856 14.67 -34.36 22.67
N LEU A 857 15.68 -35.17 23.00
CA LEU A 857 15.61 -36.11 24.15
C LEU A 857 15.57 -35.36 25.49
N ASN A 858 16.27 -34.23 25.62
CA ASN A 858 16.16 -33.38 26.81
C ASN A 858 14.77 -32.79 26.96
N TYR A 859 14.20 -32.23 25.88
CA TYR A 859 12.82 -31.75 25.88
C TYR A 859 11.85 -32.86 26.34
N LEU A 860 11.99 -34.07 25.81
CA LEU A 860 11.11 -35.21 26.14
C LEU A 860 11.27 -35.66 27.60
N ARG A 861 12.44 -35.54 28.22
CA ARG A 861 12.63 -35.84 29.66
C ARG A 861 11.82 -34.92 30.54
N ASP A 862 11.73 -33.64 30.12
CA ASP A 862 11.06 -32.58 30.87
C ASP A 862 9.70 -32.20 30.26
N ILE A 863 9.13 -33.07 29.46
CA ILE A 863 7.92 -32.82 28.64
C ILE A 863 6.72 -32.33 29.48
N GLU A 864 6.65 -32.74 30.76
CA GLU A 864 5.57 -32.30 31.66
C GLU A 864 5.54 -30.79 31.87
N ASN A 865 6.67 -30.09 31.71
CA ASN A 865 6.79 -28.64 31.84
C ASN A 865 6.26 -27.88 30.62
N TYR A 866 6.07 -28.57 29.50
CA TYR A 866 5.65 -28.00 28.22
C TYR A 866 4.17 -28.21 27.93
N TYR A 867 3.44 -28.90 28.79
CA TYR A 867 1.98 -28.99 28.66
C TYR A 867 1.33 -27.68 29.10
N PRO A 868 0.35 -27.16 28.32
CA PRO A 868 -0.40 -25.99 28.72
C PRO A 868 -1.09 -26.20 30.09
N TYR A 869 -1.16 -25.19 30.94
CA TYR A 869 -1.75 -25.24 32.27
C TYR A 869 -3.26 -25.66 32.28
N TRP A 870 -3.96 -25.43 31.15
CA TRP A 870 -5.35 -25.83 30.95
C TRP A 870 -5.50 -27.33 30.64
N TYR A 871 -4.41 -28.06 30.49
CA TYR A 871 -4.39 -29.46 30.12
C TYR A 871 -4.72 -30.35 31.30
N SER A 872 -6.03 -30.58 31.50
CA SER A 872 -6.55 -31.39 32.63
C SER A 872 -6.22 -32.88 32.49
N GLU A 873 -6.29 -33.59 33.62
CA GLU A 873 -6.17 -35.06 33.61
C GLU A 873 -7.22 -35.76 32.75
N GLN A 874 -8.39 -35.15 32.60
CA GLN A 874 -9.47 -35.62 31.73
C GLN A 874 -9.11 -35.41 30.24
N THR A 875 -8.48 -34.31 29.88
CA THR A 875 -7.99 -34.02 28.53
C THR A 875 -6.85 -34.98 28.15
N ARG A 876 -5.97 -35.35 29.11
CA ARG A 876 -4.89 -36.32 28.91
C ARG A 876 -5.41 -37.70 28.48
N ARG A 877 -6.61 -38.09 28.87
CA ARG A 877 -7.21 -39.37 28.51
C ARG A 877 -7.79 -39.45 27.10
N THR A 878 -7.94 -38.28 26.44
CA THR A 878 -8.46 -38.18 25.07
C THR A 878 -7.35 -38.10 24.03
N LEU A 879 -6.12 -38.01 24.44
CA LEU A 879 -4.99 -38.06 23.50
C LEU A 879 -4.71 -39.48 23.04
N SER A 880 -4.41 -39.64 21.77
CA SER A 880 -3.93 -40.92 21.23
C SER A 880 -2.67 -41.35 21.98
N SER A 881 -2.55 -42.65 22.19
CA SER A 881 -1.38 -43.31 22.79
C SER A 881 -0.20 -43.30 21.82
N TYR A 882 0.38 -42.17 21.58
CA TYR A 882 1.62 -42.11 20.81
C TYR A 882 2.80 -42.32 21.73
#